data_ebdea69fb128a564842920939fb64e6a
#
_entry.id   ebdea69fb128a564842920939fb64e6a
#
_cell.length_a   1.000
_cell.length_b   1.000
_cell.length_c   1.000
_cell.angle_alpha   90.00
_cell.angle_beta   90.00
_cell.angle_gamma   90.00
#
_symmetry.space_group_name_H-M   'P 1'
#
loop_
_entity.id
_entity.type
_entity.pdbx_description
1 polymer ?
#
loop_
_entity_poly.entity_id
_entity_poly.type
_entity_poly.pdbx_seq_one_letter_code
_entity_poly.pdbx_strand_id
1 'polypeptide(L)'
;MEEANAKQTAHDEFKRTLREYWGYPDFRGIQRDIIESIAQGRDTLGLMPTGGGKSITFQVPALVMPGVCVVITPLIALMKDQVDHLRQKGIQAAAIYSGMSRREIITTLENCVFGGVKLLYVSPERLFSDIFKTKFKHMDVSFVTVDEAHCISQWGYDFRPSYLAIAEIRKLKPDAAILALTATATPKVIDDIQERLDFRQKNVYRMSFERSNLAYIVRDTMDKHTELIHILNAVAGSAIVYVRSRKHASDIASYISSANISATYYHAGLEPAVKNQRQNSWQQNEVRVMVATNAFGMGIDKPDVRLVVHIDCPDSIEAYFQEAGRAGRDGKKAYAVLLWNNSDRKKLNKRVAENFPEKDYVKEVYEDLAYYYQIGVASGAGYSFVFEIDKFCRTFKHFPVQTHSALQILERAGYIHYEMDPEARARVMFKLGRNDLYRLDEGSAFEEAVITALLRNYGGLFSNYVYIDESLLAQEAELTTHQVYVILKNLAQRNIINFIPQRKMPFITYLRDRVDGDRVVLSKEIYEDRKAQYVARINAMQAYASNNDVCRSRQLLIYFGEERHKDCQQCDVCLEHTSPEPSNEQATTARNAILNLLKDGERHHISELHKLNLPKKGLDIALEYLIHEEEIHLDGSFLFL
;
A
#
# COMPACT_ATOMS: atom_id res chain seq x y z
N MET A 1 -32.67 -14.80 31.71
CA MET A 1 -32.74 -16.06 30.94
C MET A 1 -33.04 -15.84 29.48
N GLU A 2 -33.97 -14.96 29.10
CA GLU A 2 -34.28 -14.65 27.70
C GLU A 2 -33.11 -14.02 26.92
N GLU A 3 -32.40 -13.06 27.52
CA GLU A 3 -31.20 -12.46 26.86
C GLU A 3 -30.04 -13.44 26.68
N ALA A 4 -29.85 -14.39 27.63
CA ALA A 4 -28.83 -15.42 27.52
C ALA A 4 -29.19 -16.44 26.41
N ASN A 5 -30.46 -16.80 26.29
CA ASN A 5 -30.95 -17.66 25.21
C ASN A 5 -30.88 -16.99 23.85
N ALA A 6 -31.22 -15.71 23.75
CA ALA A 6 -31.10 -14.95 22.51
C ALA A 6 -29.63 -14.81 22.02
N LYS A 7 -28.69 -14.58 22.95
CA LYS A 7 -27.25 -14.56 22.65
C LYS A 7 -26.73 -15.93 22.20
N GLN A 8 -27.19 -17.02 22.84
CA GLN A 8 -26.79 -18.38 22.44
C GLN A 8 -27.30 -18.72 21.04
N THR A 9 -28.56 -18.38 20.74
CA THR A 9 -29.19 -18.64 19.43
C THR A 9 -28.48 -17.86 18.31
N ALA A 10 -28.16 -16.58 18.51
CA ALA A 10 -27.41 -15.76 17.56
C ALA A 10 -25.98 -16.31 17.33
N HIS A 11 -25.34 -16.76 18.41
CA HIS A 11 -24.01 -17.37 18.32
C HIS A 11 -24.01 -18.65 17.48
N ASP A 12 -25.00 -19.52 17.67
CA ASP A 12 -25.14 -20.76 16.91
C ASP A 12 -25.38 -20.48 15.41
N GLU A 13 -26.06 -19.37 15.09
CA GLU A 13 -26.31 -18.95 13.73
C GLU A 13 -25.04 -18.44 13.03
N PHE A 14 -24.20 -17.62 13.68
CA PHE A 14 -22.90 -17.21 13.14
C PHE A 14 -21.98 -18.40 12.87
N LYS A 15 -21.94 -19.36 13.80
CA LYS A 15 -21.12 -20.56 13.65
C LYS A 15 -21.64 -21.48 12.55
N ARG A 16 -22.96 -21.59 12.39
CA ARG A 16 -23.59 -22.33 11.27
C ARG A 16 -23.21 -21.71 9.94
N THR A 17 -23.34 -20.39 9.80
CA THR A 17 -22.98 -19.63 8.60
C THR A 17 -21.48 -19.78 8.26
N LEU A 18 -20.60 -19.74 9.27
CA LEU A 18 -19.17 -19.98 9.08
C LEU A 18 -18.90 -21.38 8.48
N ARG A 19 -19.56 -22.41 8.99
CA ARG A 19 -19.43 -23.78 8.48
C ARG A 19 -19.97 -23.94 7.06
N GLU A 20 -21.11 -23.36 6.79
CA GLU A 20 -21.81 -23.47 5.53
C GLU A 20 -21.01 -22.85 4.37
N TYR A 21 -20.52 -21.60 4.52
CA TYR A 21 -19.88 -20.85 3.45
C TYR A 21 -18.35 -20.99 3.41
N TRP A 22 -17.70 -21.24 4.53
CA TRP A 22 -16.23 -21.31 4.61
C TRP A 22 -15.69 -22.68 5.02
N GLY A 23 -16.55 -23.61 5.50
CA GLY A 23 -16.13 -24.94 5.89
C GLY A 23 -15.35 -24.99 7.22
N TYR A 24 -15.25 -23.88 7.95
CA TYR A 24 -14.52 -23.85 9.22
C TYR A 24 -15.40 -24.32 10.36
N PRO A 25 -14.88 -25.19 11.24
CA PRO A 25 -15.66 -25.74 12.35
C PRO A 25 -15.93 -24.71 13.47
N ASP A 26 -15.04 -23.73 13.66
CA ASP A 26 -15.16 -22.70 14.68
C ASP A 26 -14.35 -21.43 14.33
N PHE A 27 -14.64 -20.34 15.03
CA PHE A 27 -13.90 -19.08 14.96
C PHE A 27 -12.52 -19.20 15.57
N ARG A 28 -11.55 -18.39 15.07
CA ARG A 28 -10.18 -18.37 15.53
C ARG A 28 -9.89 -17.11 16.35
N GLY A 29 -9.16 -17.27 17.46
CA GLY A 29 -8.74 -16.14 18.29
C GLY A 29 -9.91 -15.22 18.67
N ILE A 30 -9.77 -13.93 18.39
CA ILE A 30 -10.74 -12.88 18.74
C ILE A 30 -11.87 -12.69 17.72
N GLN A 31 -11.96 -13.52 16.66
CA GLN A 31 -13.00 -13.36 15.62
C GLN A 31 -14.40 -13.36 16.22
N ARG A 32 -14.67 -14.29 17.13
CA ARG A 32 -15.94 -14.40 17.83
C ARG A 32 -16.27 -13.12 18.61
N ASP A 33 -15.34 -12.62 19.39
CA ASP A 33 -15.55 -11.46 20.25
C ASP A 33 -15.86 -10.20 19.40
N ILE A 34 -15.19 -10.04 18.26
CA ILE A 34 -15.45 -8.96 17.31
C ILE A 34 -16.87 -9.09 16.72
N ILE A 35 -17.26 -10.29 16.27
CA ILE A 35 -18.57 -10.55 15.67
C ILE A 35 -19.68 -10.26 16.69
N GLU A 36 -19.55 -10.76 17.90
CA GLU A 36 -20.52 -10.52 18.98
C GLU A 36 -20.60 -9.02 19.35
N SER A 37 -19.47 -8.32 19.34
CA SER A 37 -19.41 -6.87 19.62
C SER A 37 -20.19 -6.07 18.58
N ILE A 38 -19.98 -6.36 17.30
CA ILE A 38 -20.70 -5.71 16.18
C ILE A 38 -22.18 -6.07 16.19
N ALA A 39 -22.53 -7.33 16.44
CA ALA A 39 -23.92 -7.76 16.54
C ALA A 39 -24.70 -7.07 17.67
N GLN A 40 -23.98 -6.60 18.70
CA GLN A 40 -24.54 -5.79 19.79
C GLN A 40 -24.59 -4.28 19.44
N GLY A 41 -24.28 -3.89 18.23
CA GLY A 41 -24.29 -2.50 17.78
C GLY A 41 -23.14 -1.65 18.33
N ARG A 42 -22.06 -2.25 18.84
CA ARG A 42 -20.90 -1.53 19.38
C ARG A 42 -19.87 -1.23 18.31
N ASP A 43 -19.35 -0.02 18.30
CA ASP A 43 -18.18 0.32 17.50
C ASP A 43 -17.00 -0.53 17.97
N THR A 44 -16.25 -1.09 17.03
CA THR A 44 -15.23 -2.10 17.36
C THR A 44 -13.99 -1.92 16.50
N LEU A 45 -12.82 -1.85 17.13
CA LEU A 45 -11.53 -1.93 16.46
C LEU A 45 -10.92 -3.31 16.66
N GLY A 46 -10.72 -4.05 15.58
CA GLY A 46 -10.07 -5.34 15.57
C GLY A 46 -8.62 -5.24 15.07
N LEU A 47 -7.67 -5.53 15.97
CA LEU A 47 -6.24 -5.63 15.64
C LEU A 47 -5.91 -7.10 15.41
N MET A 48 -5.72 -7.46 14.15
CA MET A 48 -5.49 -8.85 13.74
C MET A 48 -4.33 -8.93 12.76
N PRO A 49 -3.35 -9.82 12.97
CA PRO A 49 -2.22 -9.96 12.04
C PRO A 49 -2.68 -10.36 10.64
N THR A 50 -1.82 -10.15 9.65
CA THR A 50 -2.05 -10.66 8.31
C THR A 50 -2.19 -12.17 8.35
N GLY A 51 -3.25 -12.71 7.70
CA GLY A 51 -3.61 -14.14 7.78
C GLY A 51 -4.43 -14.52 9.03
N GLY A 52 -4.73 -13.58 9.93
CA GLY A 52 -5.59 -13.80 11.10
C GLY A 52 -7.09 -13.96 10.79
N GLY A 53 -7.49 -13.87 9.51
CA GLY A 53 -8.88 -14.06 9.09
C GLY A 53 -9.76 -12.84 9.33
N LYS A 54 -9.24 -11.63 9.13
CA LYS A 54 -9.99 -10.36 9.26
C LYS A 54 -11.31 -10.35 8.50
N SER A 55 -11.33 -10.87 7.26
CA SER A 55 -12.52 -10.85 6.42
C SER A 55 -13.71 -11.63 7.03
N ILE A 56 -13.46 -12.70 7.75
CA ILE A 56 -14.49 -13.50 8.43
C ILE A 56 -15.27 -12.65 9.46
N THR A 57 -14.59 -11.71 10.14
CA THR A 57 -15.19 -10.91 11.21
C THR A 57 -16.29 -9.95 10.74
N PHE A 58 -16.35 -9.66 9.43
CA PHE A 58 -17.44 -8.86 8.86
C PHE A 58 -18.27 -9.64 7.84
N GLN A 59 -17.71 -10.62 7.13
CA GLN A 59 -18.46 -11.38 6.12
C GLN A 59 -19.51 -12.28 6.78
N VAL A 60 -19.18 -12.95 7.87
CA VAL A 60 -20.13 -13.82 8.59
C VAL A 60 -21.30 -13.02 9.18
N PRO A 61 -21.08 -11.97 10.00
CA PRO A 61 -22.19 -11.20 10.54
C PRO A 61 -23.01 -10.48 9.48
N ALA A 62 -22.42 -10.06 8.35
CA ALA A 62 -23.15 -9.46 7.25
C ALA A 62 -24.21 -10.39 6.64
N LEU A 63 -23.99 -11.72 6.66
CA LEU A 63 -24.95 -12.70 6.15
C LEU A 63 -26.12 -12.95 7.11
N VAL A 64 -25.85 -12.87 8.39
CA VAL A 64 -26.83 -13.17 9.46
C VAL A 64 -27.64 -11.93 9.82
N MET A 65 -27.00 -10.78 9.93
CA MET A 65 -27.67 -9.52 10.30
C MET A 65 -28.55 -8.98 9.18
N PRO A 66 -29.68 -8.32 9.50
CA PRO A 66 -30.50 -7.65 8.49
C PRO A 66 -29.75 -6.48 7.86
N GLY A 67 -30.09 -6.14 6.61
CA GLY A 67 -29.50 -5.03 5.89
C GLY A 67 -28.19 -5.35 5.15
N VAL A 68 -27.48 -4.31 4.76
CA VAL A 68 -26.24 -4.35 3.96
C VAL A 68 -25.04 -3.98 4.81
N CYS A 69 -24.00 -4.78 4.81
CA CYS A 69 -22.69 -4.40 5.32
C CYS A 69 -21.94 -3.57 4.26
N VAL A 70 -21.57 -2.34 4.57
CA VAL A 70 -20.76 -1.49 3.69
C VAL A 70 -19.30 -1.60 4.09
N VAL A 71 -18.47 -2.14 3.18
CA VAL A 71 -17.04 -2.38 3.40
C VAL A 71 -16.22 -1.33 2.65
N ILE A 72 -15.52 -0.49 3.40
CA ILE A 72 -14.64 0.54 2.85
C ILE A 72 -13.22 -0.02 2.81
N THR A 73 -12.64 -0.08 1.63
CA THR A 73 -11.28 -0.65 1.41
C THR A 73 -10.51 0.16 0.36
N PRO A 74 -9.18 0.32 0.52
CA PRO A 74 -8.41 1.26 -0.30
C PRO A 74 -8.02 0.73 -1.67
N LEU A 75 -8.17 -0.58 -1.93
CA LEU A 75 -7.63 -1.24 -3.11
C LEU A 75 -8.72 -1.86 -3.98
N ILE A 76 -8.85 -1.34 -5.20
CA ILE A 76 -9.82 -1.82 -6.18
C ILE A 76 -9.57 -3.30 -6.54
N ALA A 77 -8.32 -3.72 -6.71
CA ALA A 77 -7.99 -5.10 -7.04
C ALA A 77 -8.47 -6.07 -5.94
N LEU A 78 -8.14 -5.77 -4.66
CA LEU A 78 -8.60 -6.56 -3.52
C LEU A 78 -10.12 -6.61 -3.42
N MET A 79 -10.77 -5.47 -3.67
CA MET A 79 -12.23 -5.36 -3.66
C MET A 79 -12.87 -6.31 -4.70
N LYS A 80 -12.35 -6.33 -5.93
CA LYS A 80 -12.80 -7.22 -6.99
C LYS A 80 -12.61 -8.69 -6.61
N ASP A 81 -11.43 -9.05 -6.16
CA ASP A 81 -11.11 -10.42 -5.74
C ASP A 81 -12.03 -10.89 -4.61
N GLN A 82 -12.28 -10.05 -3.61
CA GLN A 82 -13.21 -10.37 -2.51
C GLN A 82 -14.65 -10.57 -3.01
N VAL A 83 -15.14 -9.68 -3.86
CA VAL A 83 -16.49 -9.79 -4.44
C VAL A 83 -16.64 -11.04 -5.29
N ASP A 84 -15.64 -11.36 -6.11
CA ASP A 84 -15.68 -12.56 -6.97
C ASP A 84 -15.63 -13.84 -6.14
N HIS A 85 -14.82 -13.92 -5.10
CA HIS A 85 -14.81 -15.05 -4.17
C HIS A 85 -16.14 -15.24 -3.42
N LEU A 86 -16.78 -14.14 -3.00
CA LEU A 86 -18.08 -14.19 -2.33
C LEU A 86 -19.17 -14.66 -3.30
N ARG A 87 -19.17 -14.17 -4.53
CA ARG A 87 -20.13 -14.60 -5.57
C ARG A 87 -19.97 -16.07 -5.94
N GLN A 88 -18.74 -16.58 -6.01
CA GLN A 88 -18.48 -18.00 -6.23
C GLN A 88 -19.07 -18.89 -5.12
N LYS A 89 -19.20 -18.34 -3.90
CA LYS A 89 -19.87 -19.01 -2.77
C LYS A 89 -21.39 -18.79 -2.73
N GLY A 90 -21.98 -18.14 -3.76
CA GLY A 90 -23.42 -17.82 -3.81
C GLY A 90 -23.82 -16.61 -2.95
N ILE A 91 -22.86 -15.83 -2.43
CA ILE A 91 -23.13 -14.66 -1.59
C ILE A 91 -23.32 -13.43 -2.48
N GLN A 92 -24.40 -12.69 -2.23
CA GLN A 92 -24.73 -11.46 -2.94
C GLN A 92 -23.81 -10.31 -2.50
N ALA A 93 -22.73 -10.12 -3.24
CA ALA A 93 -21.75 -9.06 -3.01
C ALA A 93 -21.61 -8.17 -4.24
N ALA A 94 -21.37 -6.88 -4.02
CA ALA A 94 -21.16 -5.89 -5.07
C ALA A 94 -20.01 -4.94 -4.69
N ALA A 95 -19.46 -4.27 -5.70
CA ALA A 95 -18.41 -3.26 -5.50
C ALA A 95 -18.71 -1.97 -6.26
N ILE A 96 -18.30 -0.83 -5.68
CA ILE A 96 -18.33 0.49 -6.31
C ILE A 96 -16.95 1.13 -6.17
N TYR A 97 -16.32 1.39 -7.31
CA TYR A 97 -14.96 1.93 -7.35
C TYR A 97 -14.79 2.96 -8.48
N SER A 98 -13.64 3.63 -8.50
CA SER A 98 -13.27 4.53 -9.58
C SER A 98 -13.10 3.75 -10.89
N GLY A 99 -13.75 4.24 -11.96
CA GLY A 99 -13.72 3.57 -13.24
C GLY A 99 -15.05 2.91 -13.66
N MET A 100 -16.02 2.75 -12.76
CA MET A 100 -17.37 2.31 -13.12
C MET A 100 -18.19 3.43 -13.76
N SER A 101 -19.04 3.08 -14.72
CA SER A 101 -19.99 4.01 -15.32
C SER A 101 -21.04 4.47 -14.29
N ARG A 102 -21.61 5.65 -14.52
CA ARG A 102 -22.69 6.17 -13.67
C ARG A 102 -23.89 5.22 -13.58
N ARG A 103 -24.24 4.57 -14.69
CA ARG A 103 -25.34 3.61 -14.75
C ARG A 103 -25.07 2.39 -13.87
N GLU A 104 -23.89 1.80 -13.98
CA GLU A 104 -23.50 0.67 -13.12
C GLU A 104 -23.53 1.02 -11.63
N ILE A 105 -23.03 2.21 -11.27
CA ILE A 105 -23.05 2.71 -9.89
C ILE A 105 -24.50 2.85 -9.40
N ILE A 106 -25.39 3.48 -10.17
CA ILE A 106 -26.78 3.67 -9.80
C ILE A 106 -27.48 2.32 -9.63
N THR A 107 -27.34 1.40 -10.60
CA THR A 107 -27.95 0.08 -10.54
C THR A 107 -27.44 -0.71 -9.31
N THR A 108 -26.14 -0.66 -9.03
CA THR A 108 -25.57 -1.34 -7.85
C THR A 108 -26.12 -0.76 -6.54
N LEU A 109 -26.21 0.57 -6.43
CA LEU A 109 -26.76 1.24 -5.25
C LEU A 109 -28.26 0.96 -5.07
N GLU A 110 -29.02 0.90 -6.16
CA GLU A 110 -30.46 0.53 -6.13
C GLU A 110 -30.63 -0.91 -5.65
N ASN A 111 -29.85 -1.85 -6.15
CA ASN A 111 -29.87 -3.22 -5.65
C ASN A 111 -29.57 -3.30 -4.14
N CYS A 112 -28.69 -2.42 -3.61
CA CYS A 112 -28.44 -2.34 -2.17
C CYS A 112 -29.67 -1.79 -1.41
N VAL A 113 -30.35 -0.76 -1.94
CA VAL A 113 -31.56 -0.19 -1.31
C VAL A 113 -32.70 -1.20 -1.28
N PHE A 114 -32.85 -2.03 -2.31
CA PHE A 114 -33.92 -3.03 -2.42
C PHE A 114 -33.56 -4.40 -1.84
N GLY A 115 -32.44 -4.53 -1.13
CA GLY A 115 -32.05 -5.76 -0.41
C GLY A 115 -31.42 -6.86 -1.27
N GLY A 116 -31.05 -6.58 -2.53
CA GLY A 116 -30.39 -7.51 -3.42
C GLY A 116 -28.90 -7.72 -3.18
N VAL A 117 -28.32 -7.06 -2.16
CA VAL A 117 -26.88 -7.12 -1.84
C VAL A 117 -26.71 -7.24 -0.33
N LYS A 118 -25.85 -8.14 0.11
CA LYS A 118 -25.47 -8.32 1.53
C LYS A 118 -24.16 -7.61 1.89
N LEU A 119 -23.21 -7.56 0.97
CA LEU A 119 -21.93 -6.88 1.15
C LEU A 119 -21.67 -5.92 0.00
N LEU A 120 -21.54 -4.64 0.32
CA LEU A 120 -21.18 -3.59 -0.63
C LEU A 120 -19.77 -3.09 -0.35
N TYR A 121 -18.84 -3.39 -1.24
CA TYR A 121 -17.46 -2.85 -1.17
C TYR A 121 -17.40 -1.49 -1.86
N VAL A 122 -16.78 -0.51 -1.21
CA VAL A 122 -16.72 0.88 -1.70
C VAL A 122 -15.32 1.45 -1.53
N SER A 123 -14.79 2.09 -2.57
CA SER A 123 -13.54 2.85 -2.42
C SER A 123 -13.81 4.17 -1.68
N PRO A 124 -12.88 4.65 -0.83
CA PRO A 124 -13.08 5.84 0.01
C PRO A 124 -13.48 7.08 -0.80
N GLU A 125 -12.96 7.24 -2.02
CA GLU A 125 -13.22 8.38 -2.89
C GLU A 125 -14.68 8.45 -3.33
N ARG A 126 -15.39 7.32 -3.38
CA ARG A 126 -16.80 7.23 -3.77
C ARG A 126 -17.76 7.71 -2.69
N LEU A 127 -17.32 7.73 -1.44
CA LEU A 127 -18.13 8.20 -0.30
C LEU A 127 -18.53 9.68 -0.43
N PHE A 128 -17.73 10.47 -1.12
CA PHE A 128 -18.00 11.90 -1.34
C PHE A 128 -19.08 12.18 -2.39
N SER A 129 -19.38 11.22 -3.27
CA SER A 129 -20.32 11.46 -4.37
C SER A 129 -21.76 11.63 -3.86
N ASP A 130 -22.46 12.65 -4.39
CA ASP A 130 -23.85 12.95 -4.01
C ASP A 130 -24.78 11.76 -4.29
N ILE A 131 -24.51 11.01 -5.35
CA ILE A 131 -25.28 9.81 -5.70
C ILE A 131 -25.15 8.77 -4.59
N PHE A 132 -23.92 8.52 -4.11
CA PHE A 132 -23.69 7.58 -3.02
C PHE A 132 -24.40 8.07 -1.75
N LYS A 133 -24.15 9.31 -1.33
CA LYS A 133 -24.74 9.89 -0.11
C LYS A 133 -26.27 9.83 -0.12
N THR A 134 -26.89 10.15 -1.26
CA THR A 134 -28.35 10.11 -1.42
C THR A 134 -28.89 8.68 -1.28
N LYS A 135 -28.32 7.72 -1.98
CA LYS A 135 -28.78 6.32 -1.92
C LYS A 135 -28.46 5.66 -0.57
N PHE A 136 -27.29 5.98 0.02
CA PHE A 136 -26.88 5.48 1.33
C PHE A 136 -27.86 5.85 2.45
N LYS A 137 -28.45 7.05 2.41
CA LYS A 137 -29.50 7.44 3.37
C LYS A 137 -30.70 6.49 3.36
N HIS A 138 -31.04 5.93 2.22
CA HIS A 138 -32.20 5.04 2.02
C HIS A 138 -31.84 3.55 2.17
N MET A 139 -30.56 3.19 2.27
CA MET A 139 -30.15 1.81 2.51
C MET A 139 -30.46 1.38 3.94
N ASP A 140 -30.88 0.16 4.12
CA ASP A 140 -30.85 -0.51 5.41
C ASP A 140 -29.42 -1.03 5.65
N VAL A 141 -28.66 -0.35 6.51
CA VAL A 141 -27.24 -0.62 6.76
C VAL A 141 -27.09 -1.37 8.07
N SER A 142 -26.63 -2.61 8.02
CA SER A 142 -26.38 -3.43 9.21
C SER A 142 -25.22 -2.85 10.05
N PHE A 143 -24.10 -2.61 9.41
CA PHE A 143 -22.90 -1.96 9.98
C PHE A 143 -21.95 -1.52 8.87
N VAL A 144 -20.97 -0.68 9.22
CA VAL A 144 -19.92 -0.22 8.30
C VAL A 144 -18.60 -0.87 8.69
N THR A 145 -17.92 -1.49 7.75
CA THR A 145 -16.57 -2.03 7.94
C THR A 145 -15.54 -1.12 7.29
N VAL A 146 -14.51 -0.76 8.03
CA VAL A 146 -13.36 0.01 7.54
C VAL A 146 -12.14 -0.92 7.55
N ASP A 147 -11.83 -1.46 6.38
CA ASP A 147 -10.63 -2.29 6.21
C ASP A 147 -9.39 -1.41 6.02
N GLU A 148 -8.23 -1.94 6.45
CA GLU A 148 -6.97 -1.20 6.53
C GLU A 148 -7.13 0.16 7.24
N ALA A 149 -7.83 0.15 8.38
CA ALA A 149 -8.23 1.35 9.14
C ALA A 149 -7.05 2.26 9.53
N HIS A 150 -5.81 1.73 9.56
CA HIS A 150 -4.62 2.54 9.78
C HIS A 150 -4.43 3.67 8.72
N CYS A 151 -5.08 3.53 7.55
CA CYS A 151 -5.04 4.55 6.50
C CYS A 151 -5.73 5.87 6.91
N ILE A 152 -6.61 5.87 7.93
CA ILE A 152 -7.24 7.10 8.43
C ILE A 152 -6.31 7.93 9.31
N SER A 153 -5.29 7.28 9.88
CA SER A 153 -4.39 7.91 10.83
C SER A 153 -3.24 8.61 10.13
N GLN A 154 -3.02 9.88 10.44
CA GLN A 154 -1.81 10.60 10.00
C GLN A 154 -0.53 10.02 10.61
N TRP A 155 -0.65 9.31 11.73
CA TRP A 155 0.43 8.59 12.38
C TRP A 155 0.72 7.23 11.75
N GLY A 156 -0.20 6.74 10.89
CA GLY A 156 -0.03 5.51 10.11
C GLY A 156 1.02 5.63 9.01
N TYR A 157 1.56 4.52 8.57
CA TYR A 157 2.58 4.48 7.51
C TYR A 157 1.99 4.69 6.10
N ASP A 158 0.68 4.44 5.90
CA ASP A 158 -0.05 4.60 4.62
C ASP A 158 -1.28 5.51 4.82
N PHE A 159 -1.05 6.75 5.25
CA PHE A 159 -2.14 7.72 5.43
C PHE A 159 -2.77 8.11 4.11
N ARG A 160 -4.10 8.00 4.04
CA ARG A 160 -4.91 8.37 2.87
C ARG A 160 -5.97 9.42 3.25
N PRO A 161 -5.87 10.65 2.74
CA PRO A 161 -6.83 11.73 3.05
C PRO A 161 -8.29 11.35 2.78
N SER A 162 -8.56 10.52 1.76
CA SER A 162 -9.90 10.04 1.43
C SER A 162 -10.57 9.24 2.55
N TYR A 163 -9.79 8.63 3.47
CA TYR A 163 -10.34 7.95 4.64
C TYR A 163 -10.96 8.90 5.67
N LEU A 164 -10.59 10.17 5.68
CA LEU A 164 -11.22 11.16 6.58
C LEU A 164 -12.71 11.37 6.29
N ALA A 165 -13.14 11.09 5.05
CA ALA A 165 -14.55 11.15 4.67
C ALA A 165 -15.42 10.10 5.36
N ILE A 166 -14.82 9.03 5.90
CA ILE A 166 -15.57 7.95 6.54
C ILE A 166 -16.34 8.45 7.76
N ALA A 167 -15.79 9.41 8.50
CA ALA A 167 -16.48 10.02 9.62
C ALA A 167 -17.79 10.73 9.20
N GLU A 168 -17.88 11.26 7.97
CA GLU A 168 -19.11 11.89 7.46
C GLU A 168 -20.24 10.88 7.22
N ILE A 169 -19.91 9.63 6.85
CA ILE A 169 -20.90 8.57 6.68
C ILE A 169 -21.63 8.29 7.98
N ARG A 170 -20.93 8.37 9.11
CA ARG A 170 -21.55 8.22 10.42
C ARG A 170 -22.69 9.20 10.64
N LYS A 171 -22.54 10.45 10.20
CA LYS A 171 -23.60 11.47 10.30
C LYS A 171 -24.84 11.09 9.50
N LEU A 172 -24.70 10.30 8.43
CA LEU A 172 -25.81 9.83 7.60
C LEU A 172 -26.52 8.60 8.19
N LYS A 173 -25.79 7.80 8.98
CA LYS A 173 -26.28 6.58 9.65
C LYS A 173 -25.71 6.49 11.07
N PRO A 174 -26.19 7.33 11.99
CA PRO A 174 -25.62 7.45 13.34
C PRO A 174 -25.77 6.17 14.17
N ASP A 175 -26.76 5.35 13.86
CA ASP A 175 -27.04 4.09 14.58
C ASP A 175 -26.20 2.92 14.09
N ALA A 176 -25.67 2.97 12.87
CA ALA A 176 -24.84 1.90 12.31
C ALA A 176 -23.50 1.79 13.08
N ALA A 177 -23.18 0.61 13.57
CA ALA A 177 -21.89 0.35 14.20
C ALA A 177 -20.75 0.38 13.18
N ILE A 178 -19.57 0.78 13.62
CA ILE A 178 -18.35 0.78 12.80
C ILE A 178 -17.43 -0.34 13.27
N LEU A 179 -17.07 -1.22 12.35
CA LEU A 179 -15.99 -2.21 12.52
C LEU A 179 -14.74 -1.72 11.79
N ALA A 180 -13.74 -1.29 12.53
CA ALA A 180 -12.44 -0.94 11.99
C ALA A 180 -11.48 -2.13 12.12
N LEU A 181 -10.78 -2.48 11.04
CA LEU A 181 -9.85 -3.61 11.01
C LEU A 181 -8.49 -3.17 10.48
N THR A 182 -7.43 -3.60 11.15
CA THR A 182 -6.06 -3.41 10.66
C THR A 182 -5.12 -4.51 11.14
N ALA A 183 -4.06 -4.76 10.37
CA ALA A 183 -3.00 -5.71 10.72
C ALA A 183 -1.80 -5.05 11.40
N THR A 184 -1.69 -3.72 11.33
CA THR A 184 -0.50 -2.98 11.78
C THR A 184 -0.94 -1.65 12.37
N ALA A 185 -0.90 -1.52 13.69
CA ALA A 185 -1.16 -0.25 14.36
C ALA A 185 -0.37 -0.16 15.67
N THR A 186 0.37 0.92 15.83
CA THR A 186 0.98 1.27 17.11
C THR A 186 -0.07 1.82 18.07
N PRO A 187 0.19 1.88 19.39
CA PRO A 187 -0.77 2.41 20.37
C PRO A 187 -1.34 3.79 20.00
N LYS A 188 -0.50 4.68 19.46
CA LYS A 188 -0.91 6.01 19.00
C LYS A 188 -1.87 5.97 17.80
N VAL A 189 -1.64 5.05 16.87
CA VAL A 189 -2.51 4.84 15.70
C VAL A 189 -3.86 4.27 16.12
N ILE A 190 -3.89 3.40 17.13
CA ILE A 190 -5.11 2.81 17.71
C ILE A 190 -6.03 3.88 18.28
N ASP A 191 -5.49 4.83 19.03
CA ASP A 191 -6.28 5.93 19.58
C ASP A 191 -6.79 6.87 18.48
N ASP A 192 -5.93 7.24 17.53
CA ASP A 192 -6.29 8.13 16.40
C ASP A 192 -7.37 7.51 15.49
N ILE A 193 -7.33 6.20 15.23
CA ILE A 193 -8.39 5.51 14.46
C ILE A 193 -9.75 5.69 15.14
N GLN A 194 -9.85 5.43 16.44
CA GLN A 194 -11.10 5.50 17.17
C GLN A 194 -11.64 6.93 17.25
N GLU A 195 -10.75 7.92 17.44
CA GLU A 195 -11.11 9.33 17.46
C GLU A 195 -11.59 9.81 16.09
N ARG A 196 -10.89 9.49 15.02
CA ARG A 196 -11.24 9.93 13.66
C ARG A 196 -12.47 9.23 13.08
N LEU A 197 -12.77 8.02 13.53
CA LEU A 197 -14.00 7.31 13.17
C LEU A 197 -15.17 7.66 14.10
N ASP A 198 -14.98 8.59 15.04
CA ASP A 198 -15.98 9.04 15.99
C ASP A 198 -16.65 7.87 16.74
N PHE A 199 -15.83 6.98 17.32
CA PHE A 199 -16.33 5.85 18.10
C PHE A 199 -17.11 6.35 19.32
N ARG A 200 -18.34 5.85 19.51
CA ARG A 200 -19.19 6.17 20.67
C ARG A 200 -18.53 5.81 22.01
N GLN A 201 -17.77 4.72 22.02
CA GLN A 201 -16.92 4.28 23.13
C GLN A 201 -15.68 3.61 22.59
N LYS A 202 -14.53 3.83 23.21
CA LYS A 202 -13.30 3.10 22.88
C LYS A 202 -13.49 1.61 23.14
N ASN A 203 -13.30 0.81 22.10
CA ASN A 203 -13.50 -0.64 22.15
C ASN A 203 -12.53 -1.33 21.19
N VAL A 204 -11.55 -2.03 21.75
CA VAL A 204 -10.44 -2.61 20.99
C VAL A 204 -10.27 -4.09 21.35
N TYR A 205 -10.33 -4.95 20.37
CA TYR A 205 -9.94 -6.34 20.48
C TYR A 205 -8.58 -6.54 19.82
N ARG A 206 -7.65 -7.17 20.55
CA ARG A 206 -6.28 -7.38 20.11
C ARG A 206 -5.95 -8.85 20.02
N MET A 207 -5.54 -9.31 18.85
CA MET A 207 -4.87 -10.59 18.69
C MET A 207 -3.37 -10.33 18.73
N SER A 208 -2.60 -11.20 19.39
CA SER A 208 -1.15 -11.07 19.36
C SER A 208 -0.63 -11.08 17.92
N PHE A 209 0.33 -10.21 17.64
CA PHE A 209 1.05 -10.17 16.37
C PHE A 209 2.13 -11.26 16.27
N GLU A 210 2.26 -12.08 17.31
CA GLU A 210 3.21 -13.19 17.29
C GLU A 210 2.93 -14.18 16.17
N ARG A 211 3.99 -14.55 15.47
CA ARG A 211 3.99 -15.56 14.42
C ARG A 211 4.99 -16.65 14.79
N SER A 212 4.54 -17.63 15.59
CA SER A 212 5.39 -18.73 16.09
C SER A 212 5.99 -19.61 14.99
N ASN A 213 5.37 -19.63 13.81
CA ASN A 213 5.84 -20.37 12.64
C ASN A 213 6.75 -19.56 11.69
N LEU A 214 6.95 -18.25 11.95
CA LEU A 214 7.72 -17.34 11.09
C LEU A 214 9.02 -16.92 11.78
N ALA A 215 10.15 -17.33 11.22
CA ALA A 215 11.46 -16.90 11.67
C ALA A 215 11.85 -15.58 10.97
N TYR A 216 12.04 -14.53 11.75
CA TYR A 216 12.61 -13.27 11.27
C TYR A 216 14.12 -13.32 11.35
N ILE A 217 14.81 -13.02 10.26
CA ILE A 217 16.25 -13.12 10.13
C ILE A 217 16.78 -11.84 9.49
N VAL A 218 17.84 -11.26 10.04
CA VAL A 218 18.62 -10.22 9.38
C VAL A 218 19.97 -10.79 9.00
N ARG A 219 20.36 -10.62 7.75
CA ARG A 219 21.67 -11.01 7.23
C ARG A 219 22.45 -9.78 6.86
N ASP A 220 23.51 -9.49 7.61
CA ASP A 220 24.49 -8.50 7.21
C ASP A 220 25.37 -9.11 6.11
N THR A 221 25.35 -8.49 4.94
CA THR A 221 26.08 -8.96 3.77
C THR A 221 26.44 -7.82 2.82
N MET A 222 27.66 -7.83 2.32
CA MET A 222 28.11 -6.91 1.28
C MET A 222 27.61 -7.33 -0.10
N ASP A 223 27.47 -8.64 -0.36
CA ASP A 223 26.96 -9.19 -1.62
C ASP A 223 25.55 -9.80 -1.43
N LYS A 224 24.55 -8.95 -1.58
CA LYS A 224 23.14 -9.35 -1.46
C LYS A 224 22.67 -10.30 -2.56
N HIS A 225 23.31 -10.25 -3.74
CA HIS A 225 22.90 -11.08 -4.86
C HIS A 225 23.30 -12.54 -4.65
N THR A 226 24.54 -12.79 -4.28
CA THR A 226 25.03 -14.14 -3.96
C THR A 226 24.29 -14.70 -2.75
N GLU A 227 24.10 -13.91 -1.69
CA GLU A 227 23.37 -14.33 -0.50
C GLU A 227 21.91 -14.67 -0.82
N LEU A 228 21.24 -13.92 -1.71
CA LEU A 228 19.90 -14.23 -2.17
C LEU A 228 19.81 -15.61 -2.81
N ILE A 229 20.72 -15.95 -3.71
CA ILE A 229 20.73 -17.27 -4.37
C ILE A 229 21.01 -18.38 -3.35
N HIS A 230 21.93 -18.15 -2.41
CA HIS A 230 22.20 -19.09 -1.32
C HIS A 230 20.92 -19.37 -0.50
N ILE A 231 20.20 -18.32 -0.08
CA ILE A 231 18.95 -18.45 0.70
C ILE A 231 17.86 -19.16 -0.11
N LEU A 232 17.70 -18.80 -1.39
CA LEU A 232 16.72 -19.44 -2.26
C LEU A 232 17.01 -20.94 -2.47
N ASN A 233 18.27 -21.35 -2.50
CA ASN A 233 18.66 -22.76 -2.59
C ASN A 233 18.47 -23.50 -1.26
N ALA A 234 18.68 -22.83 -0.12
CA ALA A 234 18.52 -23.41 1.20
C ALA A 234 17.05 -23.63 1.61
N VAL A 235 16.13 -22.79 1.14
CA VAL A 235 14.71 -22.84 1.52
C VAL A 235 13.85 -23.18 0.32
N ALA A 236 13.38 -24.41 0.23
CA ALA A 236 12.48 -24.86 -0.84
C ALA A 236 11.07 -24.24 -0.72
N GLY A 237 10.32 -24.24 -1.83
CA GLY A 237 8.94 -23.76 -1.91
C GLY A 237 8.81 -22.36 -2.48
N SER A 238 7.58 -21.85 -2.49
CA SER A 238 7.25 -20.53 -3.06
C SER A 238 7.88 -19.39 -2.27
N ALA A 239 8.42 -18.39 -2.98
CA ALA A 239 9.10 -17.26 -2.38
C ALA A 239 8.63 -15.90 -2.97
N ILE A 240 8.75 -14.85 -2.15
CA ILE A 240 8.59 -13.45 -2.57
C ILE A 240 9.90 -12.72 -2.27
N VAL A 241 10.39 -11.94 -3.22
CA VAL A 241 11.57 -11.09 -3.07
C VAL A 241 11.16 -9.64 -3.25
N TYR A 242 11.27 -8.84 -2.19
CA TYR A 242 10.92 -7.43 -2.22
C TYR A 242 12.10 -6.56 -2.61
N VAL A 243 11.84 -5.71 -3.59
CA VAL A 243 12.75 -4.66 -4.07
C VAL A 243 12.01 -3.34 -4.21
N ARG A 244 12.73 -2.23 -4.29
CA ARG A 244 12.09 -0.91 -4.27
C ARG A 244 11.74 -0.35 -5.64
N SER A 245 12.50 -0.65 -6.67
CA SER A 245 12.27 -0.05 -8.00
C SER A 245 11.76 -1.05 -9.02
N ARG A 246 10.99 -0.55 -9.99
CA ARG A 246 10.45 -1.35 -11.11
C ARG A 246 11.56 -2.03 -11.91
N LYS A 247 12.64 -1.29 -12.20
CA LYS A 247 13.80 -1.80 -12.91
C LYS A 247 14.50 -2.89 -12.10
N HIS A 248 14.76 -2.63 -10.81
CA HIS A 248 15.40 -3.61 -9.93
C HIS A 248 14.58 -4.91 -9.81
N ALA A 249 13.23 -4.83 -9.86
CA ALA A 249 12.38 -6.04 -9.87
C ALA A 249 12.64 -6.92 -11.10
N SER A 250 12.76 -6.33 -12.28
CA SER A 250 13.08 -7.04 -13.51
C SER A 250 14.51 -7.60 -13.48
N ASP A 251 15.49 -6.79 -13.05
CA ASP A 251 16.90 -7.17 -13.04
C ASP A 251 17.15 -8.35 -12.09
N ILE A 252 16.57 -8.31 -10.88
CA ILE A 252 16.70 -9.41 -9.90
C ILE A 252 15.97 -10.68 -10.36
N ALA A 253 14.79 -10.56 -10.99
CA ALA A 253 14.11 -11.73 -11.55
C ALA A 253 14.95 -12.42 -12.63
N SER A 254 15.58 -11.64 -13.50
CA SER A 254 16.50 -12.13 -14.51
C SER A 254 17.73 -12.79 -13.90
N TYR A 255 18.30 -12.18 -12.85
CA TYR A 255 19.44 -12.73 -12.12
C TYR A 255 19.11 -14.08 -11.46
N ILE A 256 17.96 -14.19 -10.79
CA ILE A 256 17.48 -15.45 -10.18
C ILE A 256 17.28 -16.52 -11.25
N SER A 257 16.69 -16.14 -12.40
CA SER A 257 16.46 -17.06 -13.51
C SER A 257 17.78 -17.57 -14.12
N SER A 258 18.83 -16.75 -14.18
CA SER A 258 20.17 -17.17 -14.65
C SER A 258 20.82 -18.19 -13.72
N ALA A 259 20.40 -18.27 -12.45
CA ALA A 259 20.81 -19.29 -11.50
C ALA A 259 19.92 -20.56 -11.52
N ASN A 260 19.16 -20.79 -12.61
CA ASN A 260 18.24 -21.91 -12.78
C ASN A 260 17.11 -22.00 -11.76
N ILE A 261 16.67 -20.87 -11.18
CA ILE A 261 15.51 -20.77 -10.29
C ILE A 261 14.41 -20.04 -11.04
N SER A 262 13.22 -20.66 -11.21
CA SER A 262 12.11 -20.03 -11.92
C SER A 262 11.64 -18.76 -11.19
N ALA A 263 11.69 -17.60 -11.86
CA ALA A 263 11.33 -16.31 -11.29
C ALA A 263 10.55 -15.45 -12.28
N THR A 264 9.67 -14.63 -11.75
CA THR A 264 8.98 -13.55 -12.47
C THR A 264 8.96 -12.29 -11.62
N TYR A 265 8.51 -11.16 -12.20
CA TYR A 265 8.46 -9.92 -11.46
C TYR A 265 7.10 -9.21 -11.55
N TYR A 266 6.79 -8.38 -10.52
CA TYR A 266 5.53 -7.66 -10.42
C TYR A 266 5.75 -6.22 -9.91
N HIS A 267 5.14 -5.24 -10.60
CA HIS A 267 5.12 -3.85 -10.15
C HIS A 267 3.91 -3.09 -10.73
N ALA A 268 3.58 -1.94 -10.15
CA ALA A 268 2.42 -1.15 -10.54
C ALA A 268 2.38 -0.74 -12.03
N GLY A 269 3.53 -0.56 -12.66
CA GLY A 269 3.64 -0.13 -14.07
C GLY A 269 3.43 -1.23 -15.12
N LEU A 270 3.12 -2.48 -14.73
CA LEU A 270 2.77 -3.53 -15.68
C LEU A 270 1.33 -3.37 -16.15
N GLU A 271 1.04 -3.78 -17.40
CA GLU A 271 -0.31 -3.86 -17.93
C GLU A 271 -1.16 -4.85 -17.11
N PRO A 272 -2.48 -4.58 -16.92
CA PRO A 272 -3.35 -5.41 -16.07
C PRO A 272 -3.34 -6.90 -16.46
N ALA A 273 -3.38 -7.21 -17.76
CA ALA A 273 -3.34 -8.59 -18.25
C ALA A 273 -2.03 -9.31 -17.86
N VAL A 274 -0.88 -8.62 -17.96
CA VAL A 274 0.43 -9.16 -17.58
C VAL A 274 0.52 -9.35 -16.06
N LYS A 275 -0.02 -8.42 -15.28
CA LYS A 275 -0.12 -8.55 -13.81
C LYS A 275 -0.85 -9.82 -13.42
N ASN A 276 -2.05 -10.03 -13.99
CA ASN A 276 -2.88 -11.19 -13.71
C ASN A 276 -2.20 -12.50 -14.14
N GLN A 277 -1.62 -12.54 -15.32
CA GLN A 277 -0.89 -13.72 -15.80
C GLN A 277 0.24 -14.11 -14.85
N ARG A 278 1.12 -13.18 -14.49
CA ARG A 278 2.28 -13.44 -13.62
C ARG A 278 1.86 -13.84 -12.20
N GLN A 279 0.84 -13.19 -11.67
CA GLN A 279 0.27 -13.54 -10.37
C GLN A 279 -0.30 -14.95 -10.38
N ASN A 280 -1.07 -15.32 -11.40
CA ASN A 280 -1.66 -16.66 -11.54
C ASN A 280 -0.58 -17.74 -11.67
N SER A 281 0.42 -17.56 -12.54
CA SER A 281 1.53 -18.51 -12.68
C SER A 281 2.28 -18.74 -11.37
N TRP A 282 2.48 -17.68 -10.56
CA TRP A 282 3.09 -17.83 -9.25
C TRP A 282 2.14 -18.48 -8.23
N GLN A 283 0.85 -18.15 -8.25
CA GLN A 283 -0.16 -18.77 -7.37
C GLN A 283 -0.30 -20.27 -7.63
N GLN A 284 -0.20 -20.69 -8.88
CA GLN A 284 -0.30 -22.10 -9.31
C GLN A 284 1.03 -22.86 -9.17
N ASN A 285 2.08 -22.22 -8.63
CA ASN A 285 3.43 -22.79 -8.49
C ASN A 285 4.14 -23.15 -9.81
N GLU A 286 3.68 -22.62 -10.96
CA GLU A 286 4.41 -22.71 -12.23
C GLU A 286 5.71 -21.91 -12.17
N VAL A 287 5.70 -20.79 -11.43
CA VAL A 287 6.86 -19.96 -11.11
C VAL A 287 7.06 -19.96 -9.60
N ARG A 288 8.29 -20.24 -9.16
CA ARG A 288 8.63 -20.35 -7.75
C ARG A 288 8.78 -19.01 -7.06
N VAL A 289 9.47 -18.04 -7.69
CA VAL A 289 9.86 -16.79 -7.07
C VAL A 289 9.14 -15.61 -7.72
N MET A 290 8.46 -14.80 -6.90
CA MET A 290 7.92 -13.52 -7.31
C MET A 290 8.83 -12.40 -6.82
N VAL A 291 9.48 -11.66 -7.72
CA VAL A 291 10.24 -10.45 -7.38
C VAL A 291 9.32 -9.24 -7.53
N ALA A 292 9.16 -8.46 -6.50
CA ALA A 292 8.13 -7.44 -6.52
C ALA A 292 8.50 -6.14 -5.78
N THR A 293 7.87 -5.05 -6.20
CA THR A 293 7.78 -3.84 -5.37
C THR A 293 6.61 -3.99 -4.37
N ASN A 294 6.45 -3.02 -3.47
CA ASN A 294 5.31 -2.94 -2.54
C ASN A 294 3.93 -3.00 -3.23
N ALA A 295 3.86 -2.81 -4.56
CA ALA A 295 2.63 -3.01 -5.33
C ALA A 295 2.13 -4.46 -5.33
N PHE A 296 3.01 -5.44 -5.11
CA PHE A 296 2.66 -6.83 -4.88
C PHE A 296 2.48 -7.05 -3.38
N GLY A 297 1.34 -6.63 -2.90
CA GLY A 297 1.16 -6.54 -1.47
C GLY A 297 -0.25 -6.89 -1.04
N MET A 298 -1.03 -5.88 -0.69
CA MET A 298 -2.38 -6.05 -0.16
C MET A 298 -3.24 -6.92 -1.09
N GLY A 299 -3.94 -7.90 -0.52
CA GLY A 299 -4.83 -8.79 -1.28
C GLY A 299 -4.23 -10.12 -1.75
N ILE A 300 -2.93 -10.33 -1.61
CA ILE A 300 -2.33 -11.62 -1.97
C ILE A 300 -2.57 -12.63 -0.85
N ASP A 301 -3.29 -13.69 -1.17
CA ASP A 301 -3.61 -14.76 -0.24
C ASP A 301 -3.12 -16.13 -0.75
N LYS A 302 -1.79 -16.30 -0.77
CA LYS A 302 -1.15 -17.60 -1.04
C LYS A 302 -0.66 -18.17 0.29
N PRO A 303 -1.20 -19.31 0.75
CA PRO A 303 -0.91 -19.84 2.10
C PRO A 303 0.49 -20.45 2.24
N ASP A 304 1.02 -20.99 1.16
CA ASP A 304 2.23 -21.84 1.13
C ASP A 304 3.53 -21.08 0.78
N VAL A 305 3.59 -19.78 0.98
CA VAL A 305 4.83 -19.00 0.82
C VAL A 305 5.80 -19.39 1.94
N ARG A 306 6.95 -19.94 1.55
CA ARG A 306 7.96 -20.39 2.53
C ARG A 306 8.99 -19.35 2.89
N LEU A 307 9.19 -18.38 2.01
CA LEU A 307 10.27 -17.42 2.12
C LEU A 307 9.83 -16.03 1.64
N VAL A 308 10.11 -15.01 2.43
CA VAL A 308 10.06 -13.61 2.02
C VAL A 308 11.44 -13.02 2.22
N VAL A 309 12.03 -12.46 1.17
CA VAL A 309 13.35 -11.80 1.24
C VAL A 309 13.20 -10.31 0.90
N HIS A 310 13.77 -9.44 1.72
CA HIS A 310 13.92 -8.02 1.42
C HIS A 310 15.37 -7.75 1.01
N ILE A 311 15.59 -7.44 -0.26
CA ILE A 311 16.90 -6.99 -0.77
C ILE A 311 17.07 -5.50 -0.44
N ASP A 312 16.05 -4.70 -0.69
CA ASP A 312 16.00 -3.29 -0.30
C ASP A 312 15.26 -3.16 1.03
N CYS A 313 15.86 -2.47 1.98
CA CYS A 313 15.25 -2.25 3.29
C CYS A 313 13.98 -1.36 3.16
N PRO A 314 12.84 -1.79 3.73
CA PRO A 314 11.64 -0.97 3.83
C PRO A 314 11.86 0.31 4.65
N ASP A 315 10.96 1.30 4.48
CA ASP A 315 11.07 2.59 5.18
C ASP A 315 10.51 2.55 6.61
N SER A 316 9.85 1.44 6.98
CA SER A 316 9.23 1.31 8.30
C SER A 316 9.08 -0.15 8.71
N ILE A 317 8.97 -0.36 10.01
CA ILE A 317 8.70 -1.68 10.60
C ILE A 317 7.31 -2.20 10.20
N GLU A 318 6.33 -1.31 10.05
CA GLU A 318 4.96 -1.68 9.65
C GLU A 318 4.95 -2.28 8.24
N ALA A 319 5.61 -1.63 7.29
CA ALA A 319 5.74 -2.14 5.92
C ALA A 319 6.49 -3.47 5.91
N TYR A 320 7.63 -3.56 6.62
CA TYR A 320 8.38 -4.80 6.76
C TYR A 320 7.52 -5.93 7.34
N PHE A 321 6.81 -5.67 8.43
CA PHE A 321 5.97 -6.67 9.11
C PHE A 321 4.82 -7.15 8.22
N GLN A 322 4.18 -6.24 7.50
CA GLN A 322 3.09 -6.58 6.58
C GLN A 322 3.58 -7.43 5.40
N GLU A 323 4.73 -7.10 4.83
CA GLU A 323 5.35 -7.83 3.72
C GLU A 323 5.89 -9.19 4.18
N ALA A 324 6.64 -9.24 5.29
CA ALA A 324 7.14 -10.46 5.90
C ALA A 324 6.02 -11.42 6.32
N GLY A 325 4.91 -10.87 6.83
CA GLY A 325 3.72 -11.62 7.27
C GLY A 325 2.99 -12.40 6.17
N ARG A 326 3.41 -12.28 4.90
CA ARG A 326 2.89 -13.10 3.79
C ARG A 326 3.41 -14.52 3.83
N ALA A 327 4.55 -14.77 4.48
CA ALA A 327 5.09 -16.10 4.62
C ALA A 327 4.33 -16.92 5.69
N GLY A 328 4.18 -18.22 5.44
CA GLY A 328 3.66 -19.19 6.41
C GLY A 328 2.22 -18.98 6.86
N ARG A 329 1.32 -18.54 6.00
CA ARG A 329 -0.10 -18.38 6.36
C ARG A 329 -0.82 -19.70 6.64
N ASP A 330 -0.29 -20.80 6.12
CA ASP A 330 -0.75 -22.15 6.39
C ASP A 330 -0.32 -22.71 7.76
N GLY A 331 0.39 -21.91 8.57
CA GLY A 331 0.91 -22.32 9.89
C GLY A 331 2.19 -23.14 9.84
N LYS A 332 2.69 -23.51 8.66
CA LYS A 332 3.96 -24.21 8.51
C LYS A 332 5.13 -23.26 8.64
N LYS A 333 6.30 -23.81 9.01
CA LYS A 333 7.55 -23.05 9.14
C LYS A 333 7.85 -22.23 7.89
N ALA A 334 8.17 -20.97 8.09
CA ALA A 334 8.51 -20.02 7.05
C ALA A 334 9.56 -19.01 7.55
N TYR A 335 10.18 -18.29 6.62
CA TYR A 335 11.29 -17.39 6.90
C TYR A 335 11.02 -16.02 6.28
N ALA A 336 11.35 -14.98 7.03
CA ALA A 336 11.41 -13.60 6.55
C ALA A 336 12.85 -13.10 6.72
N VAL A 337 13.54 -12.87 5.62
CA VAL A 337 14.95 -12.49 5.61
C VAL A 337 15.12 -11.07 5.12
N LEU A 338 15.76 -10.23 5.90
CA LEU A 338 16.20 -8.89 5.51
C LEU A 338 17.70 -8.92 5.21
N LEU A 339 18.07 -8.61 3.98
CA LEU A 339 19.48 -8.40 3.60
C LEU A 339 19.87 -6.96 3.89
N TRP A 340 20.83 -6.77 4.78
CA TRP A 340 21.21 -5.47 5.31
C TRP A 340 22.69 -5.19 5.11
N ASN A 341 23.04 -3.92 4.95
CA ASN A 341 24.42 -3.43 5.04
C ASN A 341 24.47 -1.90 5.27
N ASN A 342 25.66 -1.37 5.48
CA ASN A 342 25.85 0.06 5.73
C ASN A 342 25.37 0.98 4.58
N SER A 343 25.33 0.49 3.33
CA SER A 343 24.79 1.28 2.22
C SER A 343 23.27 1.48 2.35
N ASP A 344 22.54 0.53 2.96
CA ASP A 344 21.10 0.68 3.20
C ASP A 344 20.80 1.79 4.21
N ARG A 345 21.64 1.92 5.26
CA ARG A 345 21.55 3.04 6.22
C ARG A 345 21.69 4.39 5.49
N LYS A 346 22.69 4.51 4.61
CA LYS A 346 22.88 5.73 3.81
C LYS A 346 21.69 6.00 2.88
N LYS A 347 21.16 4.96 2.23
CA LYS A 347 19.97 5.06 1.37
C LYS A 347 18.74 5.49 2.15
N LEU A 348 18.49 4.93 3.35
CA LEU A 348 17.37 5.30 4.21
C LEU A 348 17.45 6.76 4.65
N ASN A 349 18.64 7.24 5.07
CA ASN A 349 18.85 8.64 5.44
C ASN A 349 18.64 9.59 4.24
N LYS A 350 19.14 9.21 3.05
CA LYS A 350 18.90 9.99 1.82
C LYS A 350 17.40 10.13 1.50
N ARG A 351 16.60 9.07 1.75
CA ARG A 351 15.14 9.11 1.55
C ARG A 351 14.44 10.15 2.42
N VAL A 352 14.97 10.44 3.62
CA VAL A 352 14.41 11.51 4.45
C VAL A 352 14.53 12.86 3.74
N ALA A 353 15.70 13.18 3.19
CA ALA A 353 15.91 14.42 2.44
C ALA A 353 15.14 14.46 1.11
N GLU A 354 14.94 13.30 0.47
CA GLU A 354 14.17 13.20 -0.77
C GLU A 354 12.67 13.38 -0.54
N ASN A 355 12.10 12.79 0.54
CA ASN A 355 10.66 12.89 0.85
C ASN A 355 10.28 14.20 1.55
N PHE A 356 11.21 14.82 2.26
CA PHE A 356 11.03 16.08 2.95
C PHE A 356 12.15 17.05 2.56
N PRO A 357 12.16 17.55 1.31
CA PRO A 357 13.08 18.62 0.91
C PRO A 357 12.83 19.85 1.78
N GLU A 358 13.85 20.71 1.92
CA GLU A 358 13.75 21.91 2.76
C GLU A 358 12.58 22.81 2.30
N LYS A 359 11.99 23.54 3.26
CA LYS A 359 10.78 24.37 2.99
C LYS A 359 11.02 25.40 1.88
N ASP A 360 12.22 25.96 1.82
CA ASP A 360 12.58 26.94 0.80
C ASP A 360 12.57 26.31 -0.60
N TYR A 361 13.03 25.07 -0.72
CA TYR A 361 12.92 24.32 -1.98
C TYR A 361 11.46 24.04 -2.39
N VAL A 362 10.58 23.76 -1.42
CA VAL A 362 9.14 23.56 -1.71
C VAL A 362 8.51 24.85 -2.22
N LYS A 363 8.90 26.00 -1.65
CA LYS A 363 8.46 27.33 -2.09
C LYS A 363 9.01 27.67 -3.48
N GLU A 364 10.27 27.37 -3.73
CA GLU A 364 10.92 27.54 -5.03
C GLU A 364 10.18 26.74 -6.13
N VAL A 365 9.87 25.45 -5.87
CA VAL A 365 9.09 24.62 -6.79
C VAL A 365 7.71 25.25 -7.07
N TYR A 366 7.05 25.82 -6.06
CA TYR A 366 5.76 26.49 -6.26
C TYR A 366 5.87 27.75 -7.13
N GLU A 367 6.88 28.57 -6.92
CA GLU A 367 7.18 29.74 -7.75
C GLU A 367 7.47 29.33 -9.19
N ASP A 368 8.37 28.34 -9.36
CA ASP A 368 8.77 27.85 -10.69
C ASP A 368 7.59 27.23 -11.46
N LEU A 369 6.63 26.59 -10.79
CA LEU A 369 5.38 26.16 -11.40
C LEU A 369 4.57 27.33 -11.95
N ALA A 370 4.50 28.41 -11.19
CA ALA A 370 3.79 29.60 -11.63
C ALA A 370 4.46 30.28 -12.82
N TYR A 371 5.79 30.31 -12.86
CA TYR A 371 6.56 30.77 -14.03
C TYR A 371 6.38 29.83 -15.23
N TYR A 372 6.42 28.53 -15.00
CA TYR A 372 6.25 27.53 -16.06
C TYR A 372 4.92 27.63 -16.78
N TYR A 373 3.85 27.92 -16.04
CA TYR A 373 2.50 28.08 -16.58
C TYR A 373 2.07 29.54 -16.78
N GLN A 374 2.96 30.50 -16.56
CA GLN A 374 2.72 31.93 -16.71
C GLN A 374 1.50 32.43 -15.92
N ILE A 375 1.37 31.99 -14.66
CA ILE A 375 0.26 32.37 -13.78
C ILE A 375 0.66 33.63 -12.99
N GLY A 376 -0.16 34.69 -13.11
CA GLY A 376 0.02 35.93 -12.34
C GLY A 376 -0.39 35.76 -10.88
N VAL A 377 0.17 36.60 -9.99
CA VAL A 377 -0.24 36.67 -8.57
C VAL A 377 -1.73 37.05 -8.49
N ALA A 378 -2.44 36.50 -7.51
CA ALA A 378 -3.88 36.65 -7.31
C ALA A 378 -4.74 36.15 -8.51
N SER A 379 -4.24 35.13 -9.22
CA SER A 379 -4.99 34.43 -10.27
C SER A 379 -4.66 32.95 -10.29
N GLY A 380 -5.42 32.16 -11.03
CA GLY A 380 -5.10 30.76 -11.30
C GLY A 380 -5.97 29.73 -10.58
N ALA A 381 -6.83 30.12 -9.64
CA ALA A 381 -7.75 29.19 -9.00
C ALA A 381 -8.59 28.41 -10.04
N GLY A 382 -8.58 27.07 -9.95
CA GLY A 382 -9.27 26.19 -10.89
C GLY A 382 -8.55 25.94 -12.22
N TYR A 383 -7.39 26.55 -12.48
CA TYR A 383 -6.62 26.29 -13.69
C TYR A 383 -5.92 24.94 -13.59
N SER A 384 -6.04 24.13 -14.64
CA SER A 384 -5.45 22.80 -14.73
C SER A 384 -4.50 22.70 -15.92
N PHE A 385 -3.33 22.12 -15.68
CA PHE A 385 -2.26 21.99 -16.67
C PHE A 385 -1.71 20.57 -16.71
N VAL A 386 -1.35 20.11 -17.91
CA VAL A 386 -0.55 18.89 -18.07
C VAL A 386 0.84 19.13 -17.50
N PHE A 387 1.33 18.22 -16.68
CA PHE A 387 2.62 18.34 -16.02
C PHE A 387 3.60 17.26 -16.48
N GLU A 388 4.72 17.69 -17.05
CA GLU A 388 5.84 16.83 -17.44
C GLU A 388 7.01 17.06 -16.48
N ILE A 389 7.12 16.21 -15.44
CA ILE A 389 8.14 16.39 -14.40
C ILE A 389 9.56 16.47 -14.98
N ASP A 390 9.90 15.64 -15.96
CA ASP A 390 11.26 15.63 -16.55
C ASP A 390 11.56 16.92 -17.32
N LYS A 391 10.57 17.49 -18.00
CA LYS A 391 10.69 18.76 -18.71
C LYS A 391 10.82 19.92 -17.74
N PHE A 392 9.95 19.96 -16.71
CA PHE A 392 9.99 20.95 -15.65
C PHE A 392 11.34 20.94 -14.93
N CYS A 393 11.81 19.76 -14.49
CA CYS A 393 13.08 19.62 -13.78
C CYS A 393 14.29 20.02 -14.63
N ARG A 394 14.26 19.75 -15.94
CA ARG A 394 15.31 20.22 -16.86
C ARG A 394 15.32 21.75 -17.02
N THR A 395 14.13 22.36 -17.06
CA THR A 395 13.98 23.82 -17.22
C THR A 395 14.52 24.58 -16.01
N PHE A 396 14.18 24.14 -14.81
CA PHE A 396 14.52 24.82 -13.55
C PHE A 396 15.67 24.17 -12.78
N LYS A 397 16.32 23.14 -13.33
CA LYS A 397 17.44 22.40 -12.73
C LYS A 397 17.09 21.71 -11.40
N HIS A 398 15.87 21.21 -11.30
CA HIS A 398 15.39 20.42 -10.16
C HIS A 398 15.67 18.93 -10.30
N PHE A 399 15.61 18.21 -9.17
CA PHE A 399 15.68 16.74 -9.14
C PHE A 399 14.27 16.14 -9.10
N PRO A 400 13.90 15.22 -10.03
CA PRO A 400 12.52 14.70 -10.13
C PRO A 400 11.94 14.14 -8.83
N VAL A 401 12.74 13.43 -8.04
CA VAL A 401 12.28 12.83 -6.78
C VAL A 401 11.89 13.89 -5.75
N GLN A 402 12.76 14.89 -5.54
CA GLN A 402 12.50 15.99 -4.60
C GLN A 402 11.35 16.88 -5.08
N THR A 403 11.29 17.16 -6.39
CA THR A 403 10.18 17.92 -7.00
C THR A 403 8.84 17.21 -6.78
N HIS A 404 8.79 15.89 -7.01
CA HIS A 404 7.60 15.10 -6.74
C HIS A 404 7.15 15.21 -5.28
N SER A 405 8.08 15.12 -4.34
CA SER A 405 7.80 15.28 -2.91
C SER A 405 7.34 16.70 -2.56
N ALA A 406 7.95 17.73 -3.16
CA ALA A 406 7.52 19.12 -2.98
C ALA A 406 6.08 19.33 -3.48
N LEU A 407 5.72 18.78 -4.65
CA LEU A 407 4.36 18.83 -5.18
C LEU A 407 3.35 18.16 -4.24
N GLN A 408 3.68 17.00 -3.67
CA GLN A 408 2.82 16.34 -2.69
C GLN A 408 2.66 17.15 -1.39
N ILE A 409 3.70 17.87 -0.96
CA ILE A 409 3.62 18.76 0.21
C ILE A 409 2.71 19.95 -0.11
N LEU A 410 2.84 20.57 -1.29
CA LEU A 410 1.99 21.66 -1.76
C LEU A 410 0.53 21.24 -1.92
N GLU A 411 0.28 20.02 -2.38
CA GLU A 411 -1.05 19.44 -2.46
C GLU A 411 -1.68 19.30 -1.07
N ARG A 412 -0.95 18.74 -0.10
CA ARG A 412 -1.42 18.63 1.28
C ARG A 412 -1.64 19.98 1.93
N ALA A 413 -0.88 21.00 1.55
CA ALA A 413 -1.05 22.37 1.98
C ALA A 413 -2.22 23.08 1.27
N GLY A 414 -2.88 22.41 0.30
CA GLY A 414 -4.06 22.91 -0.40
C GLY A 414 -3.74 24.04 -1.39
N TYR A 415 -2.53 24.11 -1.91
CA TYR A 415 -2.16 25.05 -2.97
C TYR A 415 -2.49 24.50 -4.35
N ILE A 416 -2.20 23.24 -4.56
CA ILE A 416 -2.41 22.54 -5.83
C ILE A 416 -3.11 21.21 -5.58
N HIS A 417 -3.69 20.64 -6.62
CA HIS A 417 -4.01 19.23 -6.71
C HIS A 417 -3.09 18.60 -7.75
N TYR A 418 -2.34 17.59 -7.35
CA TYR A 418 -1.36 16.91 -8.19
C TYR A 418 -1.80 15.47 -8.45
N GLU A 419 -2.42 15.27 -9.59
CA GLU A 419 -2.98 13.99 -9.97
C GLU A 419 -2.00 13.17 -10.81
N MET A 420 -1.66 11.99 -10.30
CA MET A 420 -0.77 11.02 -10.94
C MET A 420 -1.50 9.76 -11.43
N ASP A 421 -2.81 9.81 -11.68
CA ASP A 421 -3.55 8.62 -12.08
C ASP A 421 -3.26 8.28 -13.56
N PRO A 422 -2.54 7.18 -13.86
CA PRO A 422 -2.29 6.72 -15.22
C PRO A 422 -3.55 6.19 -15.92
N GLU A 423 -4.64 5.95 -15.17
CA GLU A 423 -5.96 5.57 -15.67
C GLU A 423 -6.93 6.77 -15.73
N ALA A 424 -6.44 8.01 -15.51
CA ALA A 424 -7.26 9.21 -15.54
C ALA A 424 -8.01 9.31 -16.87
N ARG A 425 -9.33 9.20 -16.79
CA ARG A 425 -10.23 9.41 -17.93
C ARG A 425 -10.20 10.86 -18.36
N ALA A 426 -10.51 11.10 -19.63
CA ALA A 426 -10.78 12.45 -20.10
C ALA A 426 -11.81 13.17 -19.23
N ARG A 427 -11.67 14.48 -19.06
CA ARG A 427 -12.62 15.30 -18.27
C ARG A 427 -12.95 16.57 -19.00
N VAL A 428 -14.20 16.99 -18.80
CA VAL A 428 -14.77 18.20 -19.39
C VAL A 428 -15.48 19.01 -18.32
N MET A 429 -15.38 20.34 -18.45
CA MET A 429 -16.18 21.31 -17.72
C MET A 429 -16.60 22.41 -18.69
N PHE A 430 -17.87 22.79 -18.73
CA PHE A 430 -18.30 23.92 -19.51
C PHE A 430 -17.87 25.25 -18.86
N LYS A 431 -17.32 26.14 -19.68
CA LYS A 431 -17.00 27.53 -19.29
C LYS A 431 -18.19 28.46 -19.49
N LEU A 432 -19.02 28.14 -20.50
CA LEU A 432 -20.22 28.90 -20.80
C LEU A 432 -21.38 28.42 -19.94
N GLY A 433 -22.27 29.36 -19.59
CA GLY A 433 -23.53 29.02 -18.95
C GLY A 433 -24.46 28.21 -19.86
N ARG A 434 -25.43 27.50 -19.24
CA ARG A 434 -26.36 26.64 -19.99
C ARG A 434 -27.15 27.41 -21.06
N ASN A 435 -27.49 28.68 -20.79
CA ASN A 435 -28.25 29.52 -21.72
C ASN A 435 -27.40 30.04 -22.89
N ASP A 436 -26.09 30.14 -22.71
CA ASP A 436 -25.17 30.62 -23.75
C ASP A 436 -24.81 29.52 -24.76
N LEU A 437 -24.95 28.27 -24.38
CA LEU A 437 -24.76 27.11 -25.28
C LEU A 437 -25.82 27.09 -26.41
N TYR A 438 -27.05 27.53 -26.14
CA TYR A 438 -28.10 27.61 -27.15
C TYR A 438 -27.92 28.76 -28.16
N ARG A 439 -26.95 29.64 -27.95
CA ARG A 439 -26.63 30.79 -28.81
C ARG A 439 -25.39 30.55 -29.68
N LEU A 440 -24.87 29.33 -29.68
CA LEU A 440 -23.72 28.95 -30.53
C LEU A 440 -24.21 28.69 -31.97
N ASP A 441 -24.41 29.75 -32.76
CA ASP A 441 -24.92 29.71 -34.15
C ASP A 441 -23.90 29.13 -35.17
N GLU A 442 -22.68 28.78 -34.75
CA GLU A 442 -21.58 28.39 -35.66
C GLU A 442 -21.05 26.95 -35.40
N GLY A 443 -21.80 26.07 -34.77
CA GLY A 443 -21.40 24.69 -34.51
C GLY A 443 -21.62 23.80 -35.75
N SER A 444 -20.69 22.88 -36.04
CA SER A 444 -20.95 21.80 -36.99
C SER A 444 -21.97 20.81 -36.38
N ALA A 445 -22.74 20.11 -37.21
CA ALA A 445 -23.66 19.06 -36.71
C ALA A 445 -22.95 18.02 -35.83
N PHE A 446 -21.67 17.79 -36.07
CA PHE A 446 -20.85 16.88 -35.24
C PHE A 446 -20.51 17.47 -33.87
N GLU A 447 -20.26 18.79 -33.76
CA GLU A 447 -20.04 19.46 -32.47
C GLU A 447 -21.31 19.43 -31.62
N GLU A 448 -22.46 19.67 -32.23
CA GLU A 448 -23.77 19.62 -31.57
C GLU A 448 -24.07 18.20 -31.06
N ALA A 449 -23.76 17.15 -31.84
CA ALA A 449 -23.90 15.76 -31.45
C ALA A 449 -23.02 15.43 -30.21
N VAL A 450 -21.77 15.88 -30.17
CA VAL A 450 -20.85 15.66 -29.04
C VAL A 450 -21.32 16.43 -27.81
N ILE A 451 -21.74 17.69 -27.95
CA ILE A 451 -22.27 18.50 -26.83
C ILE A 451 -23.56 17.84 -26.28
N THR A 452 -24.44 17.36 -27.14
CA THR A 452 -25.68 16.68 -26.74
C THR A 452 -25.37 15.37 -26.01
N ALA A 453 -24.42 14.58 -26.49
CA ALA A 453 -23.97 13.36 -25.83
C ALA A 453 -23.37 13.66 -24.46
N LEU A 454 -22.56 14.72 -24.33
CA LEU A 454 -22.04 15.17 -23.04
C LEU A 454 -23.16 15.52 -22.04
N LEU A 455 -24.13 16.33 -22.48
CA LEU A 455 -25.21 16.80 -21.60
C LEU A 455 -26.17 15.68 -21.18
N ARG A 456 -26.37 14.67 -22.03
CA ARG A 456 -27.21 13.50 -21.75
C ARG A 456 -26.57 12.55 -20.74
N ASN A 457 -25.27 12.30 -20.85
CA ASN A 457 -24.60 11.26 -20.09
C ASN A 457 -23.97 11.75 -18.79
N TYR A 458 -23.66 13.04 -18.69
CA TYR A 458 -22.85 13.57 -17.60
C TYR A 458 -23.55 14.75 -16.91
N GLY A 459 -23.76 14.66 -15.60
CA GLY A 459 -24.27 15.76 -14.78
C GLY A 459 -23.13 16.52 -14.11
N GLY A 460 -23.35 17.81 -13.80
CA GLY A 460 -22.37 18.64 -13.08
C GLY A 460 -21.33 19.32 -13.98
N LEU A 461 -21.43 19.19 -15.30
CA LEU A 461 -20.50 19.74 -16.28
C LEU A 461 -20.32 21.26 -16.21
N PHE A 462 -21.29 22.00 -15.68
CA PHE A 462 -21.23 23.46 -15.54
C PHE A 462 -20.60 23.93 -14.23
N SER A 463 -20.41 23.02 -13.28
CA SER A 463 -19.93 23.38 -11.94
C SER A 463 -18.54 22.83 -11.66
N ASN A 464 -18.21 21.65 -12.21
CA ASN A 464 -16.97 20.94 -11.92
C ASN A 464 -16.49 20.18 -13.15
N TYR A 465 -15.20 19.75 -13.12
CA TYR A 465 -14.68 18.79 -14.06
C TYR A 465 -15.38 17.44 -13.86
N VAL A 466 -15.95 16.91 -14.94
CA VAL A 466 -16.60 15.61 -14.95
C VAL A 466 -15.81 14.65 -15.84
N TYR A 467 -15.52 13.46 -15.31
CA TYR A 467 -14.88 12.41 -16.08
C TYR A 467 -15.82 11.93 -17.18
N ILE A 468 -15.28 11.87 -18.40
CA ILE A 468 -16.00 11.40 -19.58
C ILE A 468 -15.33 10.15 -20.16
N ASP A 469 -16.10 9.38 -20.89
CA ASP A 469 -15.64 8.26 -21.73
C ASP A 469 -15.74 8.66 -23.19
N GLU A 470 -14.57 8.89 -23.82
CA GLU A 470 -14.51 9.31 -25.23
C GLU A 470 -15.09 8.24 -26.16
N SER A 471 -15.03 6.95 -25.77
CA SER A 471 -15.59 5.84 -26.57
C SER A 471 -17.13 5.86 -26.53
N LEU A 472 -17.71 6.16 -25.37
CA LEU A 472 -19.17 6.29 -25.21
C LEU A 472 -19.70 7.48 -26.01
N LEU A 473 -19.00 8.62 -25.95
CA LEU A 473 -19.35 9.80 -26.73
C LEU A 473 -19.25 9.54 -28.25
N ALA A 474 -18.24 8.78 -28.65
CA ALA A 474 -18.05 8.38 -30.04
C ALA A 474 -19.20 7.50 -30.54
N GLN A 475 -19.63 6.55 -29.72
CA GLN A 475 -20.76 5.68 -30.05
C GLN A 475 -22.08 6.45 -30.16
N GLU A 476 -22.36 7.37 -29.22
CA GLU A 476 -23.63 8.13 -29.21
C GLU A 476 -23.67 9.23 -30.28
N ALA A 477 -22.54 9.82 -30.62
CA ALA A 477 -22.44 10.82 -31.68
C ALA A 477 -22.25 10.23 -33.08
N GLU A 478 -22.17 8.90 -33.21
CA GLU A 478 -21.88 8.18 -34.46
C GLU A 478 -20.57 8.63 -35.11
N LEU A 479 -19.54 8.85 -34.28
CA LEU A 479 -18.22 9.32 -34.66
C LEU A 479 -17.12 8.34 -34.22
N THR A 480 -15.92 8.53 -34.74
CA THR A 480 -14.74 7.83 -34.20
C THR A 480 -14.22 8.55 -32.94
N THR A 481 -13.56 7.81 -32.04
CA THR A 481 -12.95 8.40 -30.82
C THR A 481 -11.97 9.52 -31.15
N HIS A 482 -11.25 9.41 -32.28
CA HIS A 482 -10.34 10.45 -32.74
C HIS A 482 -11.09 11.74 -33.16
N GLN A 483 -12.24 11.62 -33.83
CA GLN A 483 -13.07 12.78 -34.18
C GLN A 483 -13.64 13.46 -32.94
N VAL A 484 -14.13 12.69 -31.96
CA VAL A 484 -14.56 13.23 -30.66
C VAL A 484 -13.43 14.00 -29.97
N TYR A 485 -12.24 13.43 -29.93
CA TYR A 485 -11.07 14.11 -29.37
C TYR A 485 -10.77 15.46 -30.05
N VAL A 486 -10.79 15.49 -31.40
CA VAL A 486 -10.54 16.72 -32.17
C VAL A 486 -11.63 17.76 -31.88
N ILE A 487 -12.89 17.35 -31.83
CA ILE A 487 -14.04 18.24 -31.54
C ILE A 487 -13.90 18.82 -30.12
N LEU A 488 -13.64 17.99 -29.11
CA LEU A 488 -13.45 18.45 -27.73
C LEU A 488 -12.27 19.42 -27.62
N LYS A 489 -11.20 19.19 -28.37
CA LYS A 489 -10.06 20.10 -28.42
C LYS A 489 -10.41 21.44 -29.06
N ASN A 490 -11.19 21.45 -30.15
CA ASN A 490 -11.64 22.67 -30.83
C ASN A 490 -12.60 23.48 -29.92
N LEU A 491 -13.53 22.80 -29.24
CA LEU A 491 -14.42 23.46 -28.27
C LEU A 491 -13.63 24.08 -27.11
N ALA A 492 -12.54 23.43 -26.68
CA ALA A 492 -11.66 23.97 -25.66
C ALA A 492 -10.86 25.18 -26.15
N GLN A 493 -10.38 25.17 -27.39
CA GLN A 493 -9.69 26.30 -28.00
C GLN A 493 -10.60 27.53 -28.15
N ARG A 494 -11.88 27.31 -28.43
CA ARG A 494 -12.91 28.36 -28.51
C ARG A 494 -13.44 28.79 -27.11
N ASN A 495 -12.83 28.32 -26.02
CA ASN A 495 -13.24 28.64 -24.66
C ASN A 495 -14.69 28.25 -24.29
N ILE A 496 -15.29 27.29 -24.99
CA ILE A 496 -16.63 26.77 -24.70
C ILE A 496 -16.56 25.79 -23.53
N ILE A 497 -15.52 24.94 -23.55
CA ILE A 497 -15.26 23.96 -22.48
C ILE A 497 -13.82 24.05 -22.00
N ASN A 498 -13.57 23.55 -20.82
CA ASN A 498 -12.25 23.08 -20.41
C ASN A 498 -12.20 21.58 -20.70
N PHE A 499 -11.28 21.13 -21.54
CA PHE A 499 -11.09 19.74 -21.89
C PHE A 499 -9.72 19.24 -21.48
N ILE A 500 -9.69 18.19 -20.70
CA ILE A 500 -8.49 17.49 -20.28
C ILE A 500 -8.57 16.10 -20.90
N PRO A 501 -7.78 15.81 -21.94
CA PRO A 501 -7.85 14.54 -22.66
C PRO A 501 -7.34 13.37 -21.81
N GLN A 502 -7.80 12.16 -22.13
CA GLN A 502 -7.25 10.94 -21.59
C GLN A 502 -5.77 10.82 -22.02
N ARG A 503 -4.87 11.18 -21.12
CA ARG A 503 -3.44 11.00 -21.29
C ARG A 503 -2.85 10.38 -20.03
N LYS A 504 -1.88 9.50 -20.20
CA LYS A 504 -1.07 8.92 -19.11
C LYS A 504 -0.10 9.93 -18.47
N MET A 505 -0.45 11.21 -18.44
CA MET A 505 0.40 12.29 -17.95
C MET A 505 -0.23 12.95 -16.72
N PRO A 506 0.58 13.25 -15.69
CA PRO A 506 0.12 13.95 -14.50
C PRO A 506 -0.48 15.32 -14.83
N PHE A 507 -1.39 15.77 -13.95
CA PHE A 507 -1.94 17.13 -14.01
C PHE A 507 -1.65 17.89 -12.72
N ILE A 508 -1.50 19.21 -12.85
CA ILE A 508 -1.51 20.14 -11.72
C ILE A 508 -2.69 21.07 -11.88
N THR A 509 -3.54 21.13 -10.87
CA THR A 509 -4.66 22.07 -10.77
C THR A 509 -4.42 23.00 -9.58
N TYR A 510 -4.46 24.30 -9.79
CA TYR A 510 -4.39 25.28 -8.71
C TYR A 510 -5.71 25.31 -7.95
N LEU A 511 -5.68 25.02 -6.64
CA LEU A 511 -6.86 24.99 -5.79
C LEU A 511 -7.25 26.39 -5.27
N ARG A 512 -6.31 27.31 -5.30
CA ARG A 512 -6.49 28.73 -4.91
C ARG A 512 -5.67 29.62 -5.84
N ASP A 513 -5.96 30.92 -5.78
CA ASP A 513 -5.17 31.90 -6.52
C ASP A 513 -3.71 31.87 -6.07
N ARG A 514 -2.82 32.13 -7.02
CA ARG A 514 -1.38 32.16 -6.76
C ARG A 514 -1.05 33.24 -5.72
N VAL A 515 -0.25 32.86 -4.76
CA VAL A 515 0.42 33.78 -3.82
C VAL A 515 1.93 33.82 -4.16
N ASP A 516 2.63 34.82 -3.66
CA ASP A 516 4.10 34.83 -3.76
C ASP A 516 4.69 33.67 -2.94
N GLY A 517 5.81 33.10 -3.37
CA GLY A 517 6.45 31.95 -2.70
C GLY A 517 6.74 32.18 -1.23
N ASP A 518 7.14 33.41 -0.88
CA ASP A 518 7.38 33.80 0.52
C ASP A 518 6.13 33.69 1.39
N ARG A 519 4.94 33.86 0.80
CA ARG A 519 3.64 33.75 1.46
C ARG A 519 3.09 32.32 1.49
N VAL A 520 3.81 31.34 0.91
CA VAL A 520 3.43 29.93 1.02
C VAL A 520 3.65 29.47 2.46
N VAL A 521 2.56 29.10 3.11
CA VAL A 521 2.56 28.62 4.51
C VAL A 521 2.48 27.10 4.51
N LEU A 522 3.51 26.46 5.04
CA LEU A 522 3.52 25.04 5.31
C LEU A 522 3.35 24.86 6.83
N SER A 523 2.13 24.47 7.25
CA SER A 523 1.85 24.29 8.67
C SER A 523 2.74 23.20 9.29
N LYS A 524 2.92 23.28 10.61
CA LYS A 524 3.70 22.30 11.37
C LYS A 524 3.18 20.87 11.15
N GLU A 525 1.87 20.69 11.10
CA GLU A 525 1.22 19.40 10.89
C GLU A 525 1.52 18.80 9.50
N ILE A 526 1.66 19.66 8.49
CA ILE A 526 1.89 19.22 7.10
C ILE A 526 3.37 18.87 6.87
N TYR A 527 4.27 19.59 7.49
CA TYR A 527 5.69 19.43 7.21
C TYR A 527 6.49 18.87 8.41
N GLU A 528 6.64 19.62 9.53
CA GLU A 528 7.53 19.23 10.62
C GLU A 528 7.10 17.95 11.32
N ASP A 529 5.82 17.83 11.67
CA ASP A 529 5.33 16.67 12.40
C ASP A 529 5.41 15.41 11.53
N ARG A 530 5.13 15.53 10.22
CA ARG A 530 5.27 14.43 9.28
C ARG A 530 6.73 14.05 9.02
N LYS A 531 7.63 15.04 8.89
CA LYS A 531 9.07 14.80 8.78
C LYS A 531 9.57 14.04 10.00
N ALA A 532 9.20 14.49 11.20
CA ALA A 532 9.59 13.85 12.46
C ALA A 532 9.08 12.40 12.56
N GLN A 533 7.82 12.15 12.14
CA GLN A 533 7.26 10.80 12.10
C GLN A 533 7.98 9.89 11.10
N TYR A 534 8.29 10.41 9.91
CA TYR A 534 9.02 9.63 8.91
C TYR A 534 10.43 9.29 9.38
N VAL A 535 11.13 10.26 9.99
CA VAL A 535 12.45 10.04 10.60
C VAL A 535 12.38 9.00 11.72
N ALA A 536 11.38 9.07 12.59
CA ALA A 536 11.19 8.09 13.67
C ALA A 536 11.00 6.67 13.13
N ARG A 537 10.22 6.50 12.05
CA ARG A 537 10.05 5.18 11.39
C ARG A 537 11.33 4.66 10.76
N ILE A 538 12.07 5.53 10.06
CA ILE A 538 13.39 5.18 9.49
C ILE A 538 14.35 4.74 10.60
N ASN A 539 14.42 5.50 11.70
CA ASN A 539 15.28 5.18 12.82
C ASN A 539 14.90 3.85 13.50
N ALA A 540 13.59 3.59 13.67
CA ALA A 540 13.11 2.32 14.20
C ALA A 540 13.49 1.13 13.29
N MET A 541 13.37 1.30 11.97
CA MET A 541 13.76 0.26 11.01
C MET A 541 15.27 0.03 10.99
N GLN A 542 16.08 1.10 11.09
CA GLN A 542 17.54 0.99 11.21
C GLN A 542 17.94 0.30 12.51
N ALA A 543 17.31 0.66 13.64
CA ALA A 543 17.54 0.02 14.92
C ALA A 543 17.20 -1.47 14.90
N TYR A 544 16.09 -1.83 14.25
CA TYR A 544 15.71 -3.24 14.04
C TYR A 544 16.75 -4.00 13.21
N ALA A 545 17.17 -3.42 12.09
CA ALA A 545 18.10 -4.07 11.17
C ALA A 545 19.52 -4.24 11.75
N SER A 546 19.97 -3.28 12.56
CA SER A 546 21.31 -3.29 13.17
C SER A 546 21.36 -3.87 14.59
N ASN A 547 20.23 -4.32 15.14
CA ASN A 547 20.20 -4.93 16.46
C ASN A 547 20.76 -6.35 16.44
N ASN A 548 21.62 -6.71 17.41
CA ASN A 548 22.17 -8.05 17.56
C ASN A 548 21.92 -8.65 18.97
N ASP A 549 21.24 -7.93 19.84
CA ASP A 549 21.10 -8.31 21.26
C ASP A 549 19.68 -8.77 21.61
N VAL A 550 18.67 -8.18 20.95
CA VAL A 550 17.26 -8.42 21.27
C VAL A 550 16.60 -9.31 20.21
N CYS A 551 15.91 -10.34 20.64
CA CYS A 551 15.14 -11.23 19.78
C CYS A 551 14.29 -10.45 18.75
N ARG A 552 14.42 -10.77 17.46
CA ARG A 552 13.75 -10.08 16.35
C ARG A 552 12.23 -10.01 16.51
N SER A 553 11.61 -11.13 16.86
CA SER A 553 10.15 -11.21 17.11
C SER A 553 9.75 -10.33 18.28
N ARG A 554 10.51 -10.37 19.39
CA ARG A 554 10.24 -9.53 20.58
C ARG A 554 10.33 -8.05 20.25
N GLN A 555 11.32 -7.63 19.48
CA GLN A 555 11.48 -6.23 19.07
C GLN A 555 10.29 -5.75 18.22
N LEU A 556 9.80 -6.58 17.28
CA LEU A 556 8.60 -6.27 16.49
C LEU A 556 7.35 -6.16 17.38
N LEU A 557 7.15 -7.08 18.32
CA LEU A 557 6.01 -7.07 19.24
C LEU A 557 6.00 -5.84 20.14
N ILE A 558 7.16 -5.47 20.69
CA ILE A 558 7.33 -4.24 21.50
C ILE A 558 6.99 -3.00 20.67
N TYR A 559 7.42 -2.93 19.40
CA TYR A 559 7.11 -1.82 18.52
C TYR A 559 5.59 -1.62 18.33
N PHE A 560 4.83 -2.71 18.26
CA PHE A 560 3.36 -2.69 18.17
C PHE A 560 2.65 -2.59 19.54
N GLY A 561 3.41 -2.40 20.61
CA GLY A 561 2.87 -2.20 21.98
C GLY A 561 2.48 -3.48 22.69
N GLU A 562 3.06 -4.63 22.32
CA GLU A 562 2.93 -5.87 23.07
C GLU A 562 4.11 -6.06 24.02
N GLU A 563 3.82 -6.19 25.32
CA GLU A 563 4.82 -6.59 26.30
C GLU A 563 5.03 -8.11 26.23
N ARG A 564 6.24 -8.51 25.83
CA ARG A 564 6.62 -9.91 25.77
C ARG A 564 7.97 -10.13 26.44
N HIS A 565 8.01 -11.15 27.29
CA HIS A 565 9.22 -11.50 28.03
C HIS A 565 9.99 -12.68 27.43
N LYS A 566 9.36 -13.49 26.55
CA LYS A 566 9.98 -14.69 25.98
C LYS A 566 10.51 -14.44 24.57
N ASP A 567 11.72 -14.92 24.34
CA ASP A 567 12.36 -14.90 23.02
C ASP A 567 11.79 -16.01 22.10
N CYS A 568 11.82 -15.80 20.80
CA CYS A 568 11.21 -16.70 19.82
C CYS A 568 12.00 -17.99 19.58
N GLN A 569 13.26 -18.06 19.99
CA GLN A 569 14.20 -19.20 19.82
C GLN A 569 14.44 -19.65 18.38
N GLN A 570 14.12 -18.82 17.38
CA GLN A 570 14.23 -19.19 15.97
C GLN A 570 14.74 -18.08 15.04
N CYS A 571 14.90 -16.86 15.53
CA CYS A 571 15.53 -15.78 14.79
C CYS A 571 17.07 -15.90 14.84
N ASP A 572 17.75 -15.14 13.97
CA ASP A 572 19.22 -15.07 13.94
C ASP A 572 19.82 -14.79 15.33
N VAL A 573 19.34 -13.77 16.03
CA VAL A 573 19.82 -13.40 17.38
C VAL A 573 19.63 -14.52 18.40
N CYS A 574 18.47 -15.15 18.45
CA CYS A 574 18.23 -16.25 19.39
C CYS A 574 19.12 -17.46 19.09
N LEU A 575 19.30 -17.79 17.83
CA LEU A 575 20.16 -18.92 17.41
C LEU A 575 21.62 -18.64 17.72
N GLU A 576 22.06 -17.39 17.54
CA GLU A 576 23.43 -16.99 17.85
C GLU A 576 23.70 -17.06 19.38
N HIS A 577 22.76 -16.60 20.22
CA HIS A 577 22.89 -16.68 21.68
C HIS A 577 22.84 -18.11 22.23
N THR A 578 22.13 -19.02 21.57
CA THR A 578 22.05 -20.44 21.98
C THR A 578 23.16 -21.29 21.38
N SER A 579 23.88 -20.79 20.39
CA SER A 579 25.02 -21.51 19.80
C SER A 579 26.15 -21.59 20.82
N PRO A 580 26.70 -22.78 21.09
CA PRO A 580 27.85 -22.91 21.98
C PRO A 580 29.01 -22.07 21.45
N GLU A 581 29.81 -21.52 22.37
CA GLU A 581 31.06 -20.89 21.95
C GLU A 581 31.91 -21.90 21.18
N PRO A 582 32.52 -21.45 20.07
CA PRO A 582 33.36 -22.39 19.30
C PRO A 582 34.50 -22.90 20.17
N SER A 583 34.72 -24.20 20.14
CA SER A 583 35.86 -24.79 20.83
C SER A 583 37.17 -24.21 20.27
N ASN A 584 38.23 -24.22 21.05
CA ASN A 584 39.57 -23.81 20.59
C ASN A 584 39.98 -24.55 19.29
N GLU A 585 39.55 -25.79 19.13
CA GLU A 585 39.79 -26.58 17.93
C GLU A 585 39.01 -26.05 16.70
N GLN A 586 37.76 -25.61 16.89
CA GLN A 586 36.94 -24.99 15.84
C GLN A 586 37.48 -23.61 15.44
N ALA A 587 37.93 -22.81 16.40
CA ALA A 587 38.57 -21.51 16.15
C ALA A 587 39.90 -21.69 15.38
N THR A 588 40.70 -22.70 15.77
CA THR A 588 41.96 -23.05 15.09
C THR A 588 41.71 -23.57 13.67
N THR A 589 40.66 -24.36 13.48
CA THR A 589 40.26 -24.86 12.16
C THR A 589 39.82 -23.71 11.25
N ALA A 590 39.03 -22.76 11.77
CA ALA A 590 38.61 -21.56 11.05
C ALA A 590 39.80 -20.68 10.66
N ARG A 591 40.72 -20.43 11.60
CA ARG A 591 41.95 -19.66 11.36
C ARG A 591 42.79 -20.30 10.23
N ASN A 592 43.03 -21.62 10.31
CA ASN A 592 43.80 -22.34 9.29
C ASN A 592 43.09 -22.29 7.91
N ALA A 593 41.79 -22.38 7.87
CA ALA A 593 41.02 -22.29 6.63
C ALA A 593 41.10 -20.90 5.99
N ILE A 594 41.01 -19.81 6.80
CA ILE A 594 41.19 -18.43 6.32
C ILE A 594 42.61 -18.22 5.78
N LEU A 595 43.63 -18.62 6.51
CA LEU A 595 45.01 -18.52 6.07
C LEU A 595 45.28 -19.34 4.80
N ASN A 596 44.68 -20.53 4.68
CA ASN A 596 44.80 -21.33 3.48
C ASN A 596 44.11 -20.69 2.27
N LEU A 597 42.99 -20.01 2.45
CA LEU A 597 42.32 -19.27 1.39
C LEU A 597 43.21 -18.14 0.84
N LEU A 598 43.94 -17.46 1.73
CA LEU A 598 44.76 -16.27 1.39
C LEU A 598 46.20 -16.65 0.93
N LYS A 599 46.57 -17.92 0.94
CA LYS A 599 47.94 -18.38 0.55
C LYS A 599 48.32 -18.11 -0.89
N ASP A 600 47.34 -17.89 -1.76
CA ASP A 600 47.60 -17.56 -3.16
C ASP A 600 48.16 -16.17 -3.39
N GLY A 601 48.12 -15.30 -2.31
CA GLY A 601 48.61 -13.92 -2.37
C GLY A 601 47.67 -12.95 -3.09
N GLU A 602 46.47 -13.41 -3.45
CA GLU A 602 45.44 -12.57 -4.08
C GLU A 602 44.57 -11.86 -3.03
N ARG A 603 43.84 -10.84 -3.45
CA ARG A 603 42.87 -10.17 -2.62
C ARG A 603 41.52 -10.90 -2.68
N HIS A 604 41.12 -11.55 -1.59
CA HIS A 604 39.86 -12.27 -1.48
C HIS A 604 38.78 -11.38 -0.86
N HIS A 605 37.61 -11.35 -1.49
CA HIS A 605 36.48 -10.64 -0.90
C HIS A 605 35.97 -11.42 0.34
N ILE A 606 35.62 -10.70 1.42
CA ILE A 606 35.20 -11.29 2.71
C ILE A 606 34.03 -12.29 2.56
N SER A 607 33.18 -12.12 1.54
CA SER A 607 32.12 -13.08 1.23
C SER A 607 32.63 -14.47 0.84
N GLU A 608 33.90 -14.62 0.45
CA GLU A 608 34.45 -15.92 0.10
C GLU A 608 34.67 -16.83 1.32
N LEU A 609 34.69 -16.23 2.51
CA LEU A 609 34.73 -17.01 3.76
C LEU A 609 33.49 -17.92 3.90
N HIS A 610 32.36 -17.59 3.30
CA HIS A 610 31.18 -18.47 3.30
C HIS A 610 31.38 -19.76 2.51
N LYS A 611 32.31 -19.78 1.56
CA LYS A 611 32.67 -21.00 0.81
C LYS A 611 33.40 -22.05 1.67
N LEU A 612 33.90 -21.62 2.83
CA LEU A 612 34.64 -22.52 3.75
C LEU A 612 33.72 -23.49 4.52
N ASN A 613 32.39 -23.30 4.46
CA ASN A 613 31.40 -24.15 5.14
C ASN A 613 31.66 -24.38 6.65
N LEU A 614 32.25 -23.39 7.33
CA LEU A 614 32.55 -23.42 8.76
C LEU A 614 31.52 -22.57 9.54
N PRO A 615 31.28 -22.84 10.84
CA PRO A 615 30.40 -22.05 11.66
C PRO A 615 30.78 -20.57 11.67
N LYS A 616 29.82 -19.66 11.41
CA LYS A 616 30.05 -18.21 11.28
C LYS A 616 30.79 -17.65 12.50
N LYS A 617 30.34 -17.99 13.72
CA LYS A 617 30.96 -17.52 14.98
C LYS A 617 32.44 -17.91 15.09
N GLY A 618 32.80 -19.10 14.61
CA GLY A 618 34.20 -19.54 14.56
C GLY A 618 35.03 -18.76 13.53
N LEU A 619 34.43 -18.46 12.36
CA LEU A 619 35.07 -17.63 11.34
C LEU A 619 35.25 -16.18 11.78
N ASP A 620 34.23 -15.59 12.43
CA ASP A 620 34.29 -14.22 12.91
C ASP A 620 35.35 -14.04 14.00
N ILE A 621 35.43 -14.95 14.98
CA ILE A 621 36.47 -14.94 16.02
C ILE A 621 37.86 -15.14 15.41
N ALA A 622 38.00 -16.08 14.48
CA ALA A 622 39.28 -16.34 13.82
C ALA A 622 39.72 -15.13 12.98
N LEU A 623 38.80 -14.49 12.30
CA LEU A 623 39.04 -13.30 11.49
C LEU A 623 39.48 -12.11 12.34
N GLU A 624 38.74 -11.82 13.43
CA GLU A 624 39.11 -10.76 14.39
C GLU A 624 40.50 -11.01 14.99
N TYR A 625 40.78 -12.27 15.37
CA TYR A 625 42.07 -12.64 15.90
C TYR A 625 43.20 -12.40 14.88
N LEU A 626 43.04 -12.89 13.64
CA LEU A 626 44.03 -12.74 12.57
C LEU A 626 44.29 -11.27 12.20
N ILE A 627 43.28 -10.41 12.22
CA ILE A 627 43.41 -8.98 11.98
C ILE A 627 44.12 -8.31 13.16
N HIS A 628 43.76 -8.67 14.41
CA HIS A 628 44.35 -8.13 15.61
C HIS A 628 45.83 -8.48 15.73
N GLU A 629 46.22 -9.69 15.37
CA GLU A 629 47.62 -10.14 15.37
C GLU A 629 48.38 -9.69 14.10
N GLU A 630 47.75 -8.88 13.25
CA GLU A 630 48.35 -8.39 12.00
C GLU A 630 48.82 -9.50 11.04
N GLU A 631 48.26 -10.71 11.19
CA GLU A 631 48.55 -11.82 10.31
C GLU A 631 47.85 -11.70 8.94
N ILE A 632 46.73 -10.93 8.90
CA ILE A 632 46.02 -10.59 7.67
C ILE A 632 45.60 -9.13 7.69
N HIS A 633 45.43 -8.55 6.51
CA HIS A 633 45.01 -7.18 6.34
C HIS A 633 43.61 -7.11 5.74
N LEU A 634 42.83 -6.10 6.17
CA LEU A 634 41.50 -5.80 5.65
C LEU A 634 41.52 -4.40 5.00
N ASP A 635 41.31 -4.34 3.68
CA ASP A 635 41.16 -3.10 2.92
C ASP A 635 39.76 -3.05 2.32
N GLY A 636 38.87 -2.24 2.93
CA GLY A 636 37.46 -2.20 2.57
C GLY A 636 36.75 -3.53 2.82
N SER A 637 36.51 -4.31 1.79
CA SER A 637 35.90 -5.65 1.86
C SER A 637 36.83 -6.77 1.41
N PHE A 638 38.12 -6.47 1.22
CA PHE A 638 39.09 -7.44 0.74
C PHE A 638 40.09 -7.81 1.83
N LEU A 639 40.31 -9.12 1.96
CA LEU A 639 41.28 -9.74 2.85
C LEU A 639 42.51 -10.14 2.04
N PHE A 640 43.70 -9.94 2.61
CA PHE A 640 44.99 -10.37 2.02
C PHE A 640 46.02 -10.57 3.13
N LEU A 641 47.08 -11.32 2.83
CA LEU A 641 48.20 -11.55 3.74
C LEU A 641 49.14 -10.36 3.79
#